data_f7700dd55b4bc40edf11444f0d8d8693
#
_entry.id   f7700dd55b4bc40edf11444f0d8d8693
#
_cell.length_a   1.000
_cell.length_b   1.000
_cell.length_c   1.000
_cell.angle_alpha   90.00
_cell.angle_beta   90.00
_cell.angle_gamma   90.00
#
_symmetry.space_group_name_H-M   'P 1'
#
loop_
_entity.id
_entity.type
_entity.pdbx_description
1 polymer ?
#
loop_
_entity_poly.entity_id
_entity_poly.type
_entity_poly.pdbx_seq_one_letter_code
_entity_poly.pdbx_strand_id
1 'polypeptide(L)'
;MFITAPSLSKVGVTDQSQFLPQNTESSFARDLLNSKFGTPSQSSSSSAIIVVFNEKGLSQQDMDRAKSLHDWLVSDSAPKVISGVNSVFDSEALRPSLVSKDGTTMMMTVKTSVAALNDAAKQAVKDIRAQIKQYPETAFYLTGNVGLLYDLFDSVQRSIDKTTMITVILVIVLLLIVFRSPIASLVPLAAIGFSFLVARGIIGFLAQAGVAVSTITDAYMVVTIFGVGTDYCLFIISRFREELSHGDRANTIEFTMRRIGPIIVASATTVIIAFLCLSISRFGMTRTSGWALAIGIAVTLAAGLTLVPALMAIFGRYLFWPSMAAPVHKQRKFGWFKIGQWVAAHPLAAAVPIIVVLALPYLSLPTLNLSANTLSQIPKNVESASGFSVIRDHFPAGELSPLYLLVQSQNSLLTPGSMKSIEDVARSINSVDGIARVDYFSAPSGQLIGLGTQVHGLGDMLSGTGIPDITKFASLQSMPDDLQSLAVRYPGVTQSADFTRSITDLTQLSTMLGQLRAAPPANLTKILPEAQKALYDLGDSLTSLGNEFQLNGNSPFVKWLQSTYFSADGTTARMNLILKTDPYSDASSQTVTQVREATTEAINATTLKGVTHYIGGDAAIHTDMLNTSDADFVRVLIITSIGILAVIIILLRSLLAPLYMVLTVLFNFGATLGITSWLFLDVLKGDNLIYLLPVFVFVMLAAVGADYNIFLVSRIREEAEQRSIKEAVQRAVANTGGVITSCGIILAGTFATLATSSLPMVLQIGAPIAIGVLIDTFLVRALLVPSLAALSGRWSWWPSKLFRSLKQG
;
A
#
# COMPACT_ATOMS: atom_id res chain seq x y z
N MET A 1 0.82 33.55 1.46
CA MET A 1 0.34 32.18 1.55
C MET A 1 0.98 31.26 0.51
N PHE A 2 0.99 31.59 -0.77
CA PHE A 2 1.54 30.71 -1.84
C PHE A 2 3.07 30.51 -1.78
N ILE A 3 3.84 31.50 -1.34
CA ILE A 3 5.30 31.47 -1.27
C ILE A 3 5.80 30.77 0.02
N THR A 4 4.96 30.73 1.05
CA THR A 4 5.32 30.25 2.39
C THR A 4 4.68 28.89 2.74
N ALA A 5 3.74 28.40 1.95
CA ALA A 5 3.09 27.13 2.21
C ALA A 5 4.06 25.97 1.91
N PRO A 6 4.28 25.05 2.86
CA PRO A 6 5.13 23.90 2.63
C PRO A 6 4.50 22.97 1.59
N SER A 7 5.34 22.39 0.72
CA SER A 7 4.86 21.41 -0.25
C SER A 7 4.56 20.08 0.45
N LEU A 8 3.48 19.41 0.06
CA LEU A 8 3.12 18.08 0.58
C LEU A 8 4.22 17.03 0.36
N SER A 9 5.06 17.21 -0.66
CA SER A 9 6.24 16.37 -0.88
C SER A 9 7.28 16.46 0.24
N LYS A 10 7.32 17.56 0.99
CA LYS A 10 8.27 17.74 2.11
C LYS A 10 7.69 17.37 3.47
N VAL A 11 6.38 17.58 3.66
CA VAL A 11 5.72 17.40 4.95
C VAL A 11 4.74 16.21 4.98
N GLY A 12 4.44 15.61 3.82
CA GLY A 12 3.56 14.46 3.70
C GLY A 12 4.24 13.14 4.08
N VAL A 13 3.43 12.17 4.48
CA VAL A 13 3.84 10.81 4.85
C VAL A 13 3.70 9.88 3.66
N THR A 14 4.76 9.15 3.34
CA THR A 14 4.79 8.19 2.21
C THR A 14 4.59 6.75 2.70
N ASP A 15 5.07 6.42 3.89
CA ASP A 15 4.94 5.09 4.49
C ASP A 15 3.49 4.84 4.94
N GLN A 16 2.84 3.88 4.30
CA GLN A 16 1.43 3.54 4.56
C GLN A 16 1.21 2.91 5.94
N SER A 17 2.20 2.24 6.51
CA SER A 17 2.11 1.62 7.83
C SER A 17 1.88 2.63 8.97
N GLN A 18 2.30 3.89 8.76
CA GLN A 18 2.08 4.97 9.72
C GLN A 18 0.62 5.44 9.80
N PHE A 19 -0.21 5.02 8.84
CA PHE A 19 -1.64 5.32 8.81
C PHE A 19 -2.51 4.23 9.45
N LEU A 20 -1.92 3.12 9.89
CA LEU A 20 -2.63 2.11 10.66
C LEU A 20 -3.18 2.70 11.96
N PRO A 21 -4.38 2.30 12.38
CA PRO A 21 -4.89 2.67 13.69
C PRO A 21 -3.96 2.17 14.80
N GLN A 22 -3.73 3.00 15.79
CA GLN A 22 -2.89 2.64 16.95
C GLN A 22 -3.43 1.46 17.78
N ASN A 23 -4.70 1.10 17.59
CA ASN A 23 -5.35 -0.01 18.29
C ASN A 23 -5.33 -1.35 17.51
N THR A 24 -4.51 -1.48 16.46
CA THR A 24 -4.26 -2.77 15.82
C THR A 24 -3.20 -3.56 16.58
N GLU A 25 -3.27 -4.89 16.49
CA GLU A 25 -2.32 -5.76 17.17
C GLU A 25 -0.88 -5.52 16.73
N SER A 26 -0.66 -5.39 15.41
CA SER A 26 0.68 -5.10 14.86
C SER A 26 1.22 -3.74 15.30
N SER A 27 0.34 -2.74 15.52
CA SER A 27 0.74 -1.43 16.07
C SER A 27 1.17 -1.56 17.54
N PHE A 28 0.39 -2.26 18.36
CA PHE A 28 0.78 -2.56 19.75
C PHE A 28 2.10 -3.34 19.83
N ALA A 29 2.24 -4.37 18.97
CA ALA A 29 3.48 -5.15 18.89
C ALA A 29 4.68 -4.27 18.56
N ARG A 30 4.55 -3.38 17.58
CA ARG A 30 5.62 -2.44 17.19
C ARG A 30 5.99 -1.49 18.32
N ASP A 31 5.00 -0.89 18.96
CA ASP A 31 5.22 0.08 20.04
C ASP A 31 5.84 -0.62 21.28
N LEU A 32 5.40 -1.84 21.60
CA LEU A 32 5.98 -2.66 22.66
C LEU A 32 7.42 -3.08 22.32
N LEU A 33 7.68 -3.50 21.09
CA LEU A 33 9.02 -3.84 20.62
C LEU A 33 9.97 -2.64 20.79
N ASN A 34 9.55 -1.47 20.32
CA ASN A 34 10.35 -0.25 20.42
C ASN A 34 10.60 0.16 21.86
N SER A 35 9.60 0.06 22.74
CA SER A 35 9.73 0.46 24.14
C SER A 35 10.54 -0.50 25.00
N LYS A 36 10.51 -1.81 24.71
CA LYS A 36 11.14 -2.85 25.53
C LYS A 36 12.46 -3.35 24.99
N PHE A 37 12.68 -3.32 23.67
CA PHE A 37 13.89 -3.81 22.98
C PHE A 37 14.63 -2.73 22.19
N GLY A 38 14.01 -1.57 21.98
CA GLY A 38 14.64 -0.44 21.31
C GLY A 38 15.65 0.26 22.23
N THR A 39 16.86 0.49 21.76
CA THR A 39 17.71 1.52 22.36
C THR A 39 17.22 2.89 21.87
N PRO A 40 17.31 3.97 22.69
CA PRO A 40 16.90 5.32 22.26
C PRO A 40 17.54 5.79 20.95
N SER A 41 18.70 5.22 20.58
CA SER A 41 19.39 5.46 19.31
C SER A 41 18.86 4.63 18.13
N GLN A 42 18.06 3.58 18.34
CA GLN A 42 17.54 2.70 17.29
C GLN A 42 16.14 3.10 16.79
N SER A 43 15.40 3.90 17.53
CA SER A 43 14.06 4.36 17.12
C SER A 43 14.06 5.24 15.86
N SER A 44 15.22 5.76 15.47
CA SER A 44 15.42 6.55 14.25
C SER A 44 16.38 5.90 13.24
N SER A 45 16.93 4.71 13.53
CA SER A 45 17.86 4.03 12.64
C SER A 45 17.10 3.24 11.57
N SER A 46 17.62 3.25 10.36
CA SER A 46 17.12 2.48 9.22
C SER A 46 18.26 1.70 8.60
N SER A 47 17.95 0.69 7.78
CA SER A 47 18.97 -0.09 7.09
C SER A 47 18.76 -0.09 5.58
N ALA A 48 19.86 0.03 4.85
CA ALA A 48 19.95 -0.32 3.45
C ALA A 48 20.62 -1.69 3.30
N ILE A 49 20.32 -2.39 2.23
CA ILE A 49 20.96 -3.66 1.88
C ILE A 49 21.59 -3.46 0.50
N ILE A 50 22.87 -3.73 0.40
CA ILE A 50 23.58 -3.79 -0.86
C ILE A 50 23.67 -5.27 -1.26
N VAL A 51 23.14 -5.59 -2.41
CA VAL A 51 23.13 -6.94 -2.99
C VAL A 51 24.21 -6.99 -4.06
N VAL A 52 25.06 -8.00 -4.00
CA VAL A 52 26.02 -8.35 -5.05
C VAL A 52 25.52 -9.64 -5.70
N PHE A 53 25.31 -9.61 -7.00
CA PHE A 53 24.70 -10.74 -7.71
C PHE A 53 25.50 -11.11 -8.95
N ASN A 54 25.67 -12.42 -9.14
CA ASN A 54 26.21 -12.99 -10.37
C ASN A 54 25.55 -14.36 -10.62
N GLU A 55 24.78 -14.46 -11.71
CA GLU A 55 24.04 -15.68 -12.08
C GLU A 55 24.91 -16.93 -12.18
N LYS A 56 26.19 -16.77 -12.52
CA LYS A 56 27.18 -17.87 -12.66
C LYS A 56 27.90 -18.22 -11.35
N GLY A 57 27.52 -17.62 -10.25
CA GLY A 57 28.24 -17.64 -8.98
C GLY A 57 29.19 -16.47 -8.82
N LEU A 58 29.35 -16.01 -7.58
CA LEU A 58 30.22 -14.86 -7.25
C LEU A 58 31.68 -15.23 -7.53
N SER A 59 32.31 -14.51 -8.45
CA SER A 59 33.73 -14.64 -8.78
C SER A 59 34.62 -13.95 -7.72
N GLN A 60 35.92 -14.29 -7.70
CA GLN A 60 36.88 -13.57 -6.86
C GLN A 60 36.91 -12.05 -7.17
N GLN A 61 36.76 -11.67 -8.44
CA GLN A 61 36.69 -10.27 -8.83
C GLN A 61 35.43 -9.56 -8.28
N ASP A 62 34.28 -10.25 -8.21
CA ASP A 62 33.08 -9.69 -7.60
C ASP A 62 33.28 -9.49 -6.09
N MET A 63 33.94 -10.45 -5.44
CA MET A 63 34.29 -10.35 -4.01
C MET A 63 35.29 -9.23 -3.75
N ASP A 64 36.29 -9.03 -4.60
CA ASP A 64 37.30 -7.96 -4.46
C ASP A 64 36.64 -6.57 -4.62
N ARG A 65 35.72 -6.44 -5.59
CA ARG A 65 34.92 -5.20 -5.79
C ARG A 65 33.96 -4.95 -4.63
N ALA A 66 33.30 -5.97 -4.15
CA ALA A 66 32.44 -5.88 -2.99
C ALA A 66 33.22 -5.47 -1.73
N LYS A 67 34.45 -6.00 -1.57
CA LYS A 67 35.37 -5.58 -0.49
C LYS A 67 35.79 -4.13 -0.64
N SER A 68 36.11 -3.70 -1.84
CA SER A 68 36.45 -2.28 -2.10
C SER A 68 35.31 -1.33 -1.75
N LEU A 69 34.05 -1.73 -2.06
CA LEU A 69 32.86 -0.99 -1.67
C LEU A 69 32.65 -0.99 -0.15
N HIS A 70 32.85 -2.14 0.50
CA HIS A 70 32.80 -2.26 1.96
C HIS A 70 33.84 -1.34 2.63
N ASP A 71 35.11 -1.38 2.17
CA ASP A 71 36.19 -0.57 2.72
C ASP A 71 35.90 0.94 2.57
N TRP A 72 35.26 1.35 1.47
CA TRP A 72 34.76 2.71 1.32
C TRP A 72 33.63 3.03 2.30
N LEU A 73 32.66 2.13 2.50
CA LEU A 73 31.52 2.35 3.41
C LEU A 73 31.94 2.51 4.87
N VAL A 74 33.06 1.91 5.29
CA VAL A 74 33.60 2.05 6.66
C VAL A 74 34.68 3.14 6.79
N SER A 75 35.05 3.79 5.67
CA SER A 75 36.06 4.85 5.66
C SER A 75 35.45 6.20 6.07
N ASP A 76 36.33 7.16 6.40
CA ASP A 76 35.96 8.57 6.68
C ASP A 76 35.31 9.28 5.48
N SER A 77 35.45 8.74 4.27
CA SER A 77 34.89 9.27 3.03
C SER A 77 33.42 8.86 2.84
N ALA A 78 32.90 7.91 3.63
CA ALA A 78 31.51 7.48 3.58
C ALA A 78 30.57 8.56 4.13
N PRO A 79 29.28 8.53 3.73
CA PRO A 79 28.28 9.41 4.30
C PRO A 79 28.21 9.27 5.83
N LYS A 80 28.33 10.39 6.56
CA LYS A 80 28.38 10.41 8.05
C LYS A 80 27.15 9.83 8.74
N VAL A 81 26.08 9.62 8.00
CA VAL A 81 24.85 8.97 8.51
C VAL A 81 24.97 7.45 8.57
N ILE A 82 25.98 6.86 7.96
CA ILE A 82 26.26 5.42 8.08
C ILE A 82 26.82 5.19 9.48
N SER A 83 26.10 4.38 10.27
CA SER A 83 26.47 4.06 11.66
C SER A 83 27.14 2.71 11.81
N GLY A 84 27.10 1.89 10.78
CA GLY A 84 27.74 0.57 10.74
C GLY A 84 27.44 -0.19 9.48
N VAL A 85 28.31 -1.13 9.15
CA VAL A 85 28.16 -2.07 8.04
C VAL A 85 28.29 -3.47 8.60
N ASN A 86 27.46 -4.39 8.16
CA ASN A 86 27.60 -5.82 8.44
C ASN A 86 27.82 -6.55 7.12
N SER A 87 28.92 -7.23 6.98
CA SER A 87 29.30 -7.96 5.78
C SER A 87 30.10 -9.22 6.11
N VAL A 88 30.32 -10.07 5.14
CA VAL A 88 31.23 -11.24 5.26
C VAL A 88 32.69 -10.80 5.48
N PHE A 89 33.03 -9.54 5.16
CA PHE A 89 34.38 -8.99 5.35
C PHE A 89 34.66 -8.60 6.80
N ASP A 90 33.60 -8.38 7.60
CA ASP A 90 33.75 -8.11 9.05
C ASP A 90 33.92 -9.39 9.83
N SER A 91 33.26 -10.47 9.41
CA SER A 91 33.37 -11.81 10.04
C SER A 91 32.95 -12.90 9.06
N GLU A 92 33.83 -13.86 8.81
CA GLU A 92 33.53 -15.04 7.97
C GLU A 92 32.37 -15.86 8.55
N ALA A 93 32.14 -15.81 9.85
CA ALA A 93 31.02 -16.46 10.50
C ALA A 93 29.63 -15.94 10.06
N LEU A 94 29.57 -14.75 9.42
CA LEU A 94 28.33 -14.20 8.84
C LEU A 94 28.05 -14.73 7.42
N ARG A 95 29.00 -15.45 6.81
CA ARG A 95 28.86 -15.96 5.44
C ARG A 95 27.57 -16.75 5.21
N PRO A 96 27.14 -17.66 6.09
CA PRO A 96 25.92 -18.43 5.88
C PRO A 96 24.64 -17.62 5.87
N SER A 97 24.63 -16.46 6.52
CA SER A 97 23.47 -15.57 6.57
C SER A 97 23.50 -14.48 5.50
N LEU A 98 24.69 -14.18 4.96
CA LEU A 98 24.90 -13.08 4.02
C LEU A 98 25.23 -13.54 2.60
N VAL A 99 25.52 -14.81 2.38
CA VAL A 99 25.75 -15.43 1.06
C VAL A 99 24.72 -16.53 0.84
N SER A 100 24.09 -16.51 -0.33
CA SER A 100 23.10 -17.51 -0.71
C SER A 100 23.72 -18.91 -0.80
N LYS A 101 22.90 -19.96 -0.58
CA LYS A 101 23.37 -21.35 -0.61
C LYS A 101 23.95 -21.77 -1.97
N ASP A 102 23.47 -21.15 -3.04
CA ASP A 102 23.94 -21.38 -4.41
C ASP A 102 25.19 -20.55 -4.77
N GLY A 103 25.67 -19.70 -3.86
CA GLY A 103 26.85 -18.87 -4.04
C GLY A 103 26.71 -17.77 -5.11
N THR A 104 25.48 -17.47 -5.54
CA THR A 104 25.23 -16.47 -6.60
C THR A 104 25.03 -15.05 -6.04
N THR A 105 24.63 -14.95 -4.77
CA THR A 105 24.20 -13.68 -4.16
C THR A 105 24.86 -13.44 -2.83
N MET A 106 25.32 -12.23 -2.59
CA MET A 106 25.84 -11.77 -1.30
C MET A 106 25.15 -10.49 -0.88
N MET A 107 24.87 -10.35 0.41
CA MET A 107 24.28 -9.17 1.01
C MET A 107 25.28 -8.46 1.93
N MET A 108 25.21 -7.12 1.93
CA MET A 108 25.86 -6.26 2.93
C MET A 108 24.80 -5.35 3.53
N THR A 109 24.64 -5.34 4.84
CA THR A 109 23.68 -4.47 5.52
C THR A 109 24.35 -3.19 6.00
N VAL A 110 23.85 -2.05 5.54
CA VAL A 110 24.34 -0.72 5.90
C VAL A 110 23.33 -0.07 6.83
N LYS A 111 23.71 0.15 8.08
CA LYS A 111 22.87 0.82 9.09
C LYS A 111 23.04 2.32 9.01
N THR A 112 21.94 3.06 9.10
CA THR A 112 21.95 4.54 9.17
C THR A 112 21.51 5.02 10.54
N SER A 113 22.07 6.12 11.00
CA SER A 113 21.74 6.77 12.27
C SER A 113 20.46 7.62 12.21
N VAL A 114 19.83 7.71 11.03
CA VAL A 114 18.65 8.53 10.77
C VAL A 114 17.57 7.71 10.04
N ALA A 115 16.33 8.19 10.10
CA ALA A 115 15.21 7.56 9.38
C ALA A 115 15.42 7.55 7.86
N ALA A 116 14.88 6.55 7.17
CA ALA A 116 15.09 6.28 5.75
C ALA A 116 14.75 7.46 4.81
N LEU A 117 13.75 8.27 5.13
CA LEU A 117 13.31 9.42 4.32
C LEU A 117 13.94 10.75 4.78
N ASN A 118 14.86 10.74 5.74
CA ASN A 118 15.64 11.92 6.09
C ASN A 118 16.50 12.36 4.90
N ASP A 119 16.68 13.67 4.71
CA ASP A 119 17.45 14.19 3.57
C ASP A 119 18.89 13.71 3.54
N ALA A 120 19.50 13.49 4.71
CA ALA A 120 20.85 12.94 4.81
C ALA A 120 20.87 11.45 4.39
N ALA A 121 19.85 10.65 4.71
CA ALA A 121 19.72 9.27 4.23
C ALA A 121 19.50 9.23 2.72
N LYS A 122 18.67 10.13 2.18
CA LYS A 122 18.47 10.27 0.73
C LYS A 122 19.75 10.63 -0.01
N GLN A 123 20.58 11.49 0.60
CA GLN A 123 21.87 11.83 0.03
C GLN A 123 22.83 10.63 0.09
N ALA A 124 22.86 9.89 1.20
CA ALA A 124 23.65 8.67 1.31
C ALA A 124 23.29 7.62 0.23
N VAL A 125 22.02 7.45 -0.09
CA VAL A 125 21.59 6.58 -1.20
C VAL A 125 22.22 7.02 -2.52
N LYS A 126 22.23 8.34 -2.81
CA LYS A 126 22.84 8.86 -4.04
C LYS A 126 24.34 8.63 -4.07
N ASP A 127 25.01 8.84 -2.95
CA ASP A 127 26.46 8.69 -2.83
C ASP A 127 26.87 7.21 -2.95
N ILE A 128 26.15 6.29 -2.29
CA ILE A 128 26.36 4.85 -2.43
C ILE A 128 26.15 4.42 -3.89
N ARG A 129 25.08 4.87 -4.54
CA ARG A 129 24.81 4.58 -5.96
C ARG A 129 25.89 5.15 -6.89
N ALA A 130 26.41 6.32 -6.59
CA ALA A 130 27.53 6.90 -7.35
C ALA A 130 28.79 6.05 -7.23
N GLN A 131 29.04 5.49 -6.04
CA GLN A 131 30.17 4.58 -5.80
C GLN A 131 29.97 3.24 -6.50
N ILE A 132 28.77 2.64 -6.42
CA ILE A 132 28.41 1.40 -7.11
C ILE A 132 28.64 1.51 -8.63
N LYS A 133 28.30 2.64 -9.23
CA LYS A 133 28.51 2.88 -10.68
C LYS A 133 29.96 2.81 -11.14
N GLN A 134 30.92 2.87 -10.22
CA GLN A 134 32.33 2.69 -10.56
C GLN A 134 32.69 1.23 -10.89
N TYR A 135 31.77 0.28 -10.57
CA TYR A 135 31.96 -1.15 -10.79
C TYR A 135 30.92 -1.71 -11.77
N PRO A 136 30.91 -1.27 -13.05
CA PRO A 136 29.82 -1.62 -13.99
C PRO A 136 29.80 -3.10 -14.40
N GLU A 137 30.85 -3.85 -14.13
CA GLU A 137 30.97 -5.27 -14.49
C GLU A 137 30.39 -6.21 -13.43
N THR A 138 30.07 -5.72 -12.21
CA THR A 138 29.45 -6.47 -11.14
C THR A 138 28.05 -5.91 -10.90
N ALA A 139 27.06 -6.78 -10.86
CA ALA A 139 25.69 -6.36 -10.56
C ALA A 139 25.52 -6.07 -9.08
N PHE A 140 25.55 -4.79 -8.75
CA PHE A 140 25.20 -4.27 -7.42
C PHE A 140 23.79 -3.69 -7.43
N TYR A 141 23.03 -3.95 -6.38
CA TYR A 141 21.71 -3.34 -6.16
C TYR A 141 21.63 -2.78 -4.75
N LEU A 142 21.14 -1.54 -4.63
CA LEU A 142 20.86 -0.94 -3.33
C LEU A 142 19.37 -1.07 -3.03
N THR A 143 19.03 -1.87 -2.01
CA THR A 143 17.68 -2.18 -1.57
C THR A 143 17.54 -2.06 -0.05
N GLY A 144 16.65 -2.81 0.58
CA GLY A 144 16.34 -2.66 2.00
C GLY A 144 15.45 -1.46 2.26
N ASN A 145 15.13 -1.19 3.53
CA ASN A 145 14.16 -0.13 3.90
C ASN A 145 14.55 1.24 3.30
N VAL A 146 15.82 1.65 3.43
CA VAL A 146 16.29 2.95 2.93
C VAL A 146 16.23 3.02 1.41
N GLY A 147 16.68 1.98 0.70
CA GLY A 147 16.67 1.94 -0.77
C GLY A 147 15.24 1.91 -1.33
N LEU A 148 14.38 1.06 -0.77
CA LEU A 148 12.99 0.91 -1.20
C LEU A 148 12.17 2.18 -0.96
N LEU A 149 12.26 2.78 0.22
CA LEU A 149 11.53 4.02 0.53
C LEU A 149 12.06 5.22 -0.26
N TYR A 150 13.36 5.27 -0.54
CA TYR A 150 13.91 6.31 -1.42
C TYR A 150 13.33 6.21 -2.83
N ASP A 151 13.36 5.01 -3.44
CA ASP A 151 12.85 4.80 -4.80
C ASP A 151 11.33 4.97 -4.88
N LEU A 152 10.60 4.56 -3.85
CA LEU A 152 9.16 4.82 -3.76
C LEU A 152 8.89 6.32 -3.73
N PHE A 153 9.56 7.07 -2.85
CA PHE A 153 9.42 8.52 -2.73
C PHE A 153 9.74 9.24 -4.05
N ASP A 154 10.85 8.89 -4.69
CA ASP A 154 11.29 9.49 -5.95
C ASP A 154 10.31 9.15 -7.09
N SER A 155 9.82 7.92 -7.13
CA SER A 155 8.79 7.47 -8.08
C SER A 155 7.46 8.19 -7.87
N VAL A 156 7.04 8.40 -6.62
CA VAL A 156 5.85 9.18 -6.26
C VAL A 156 5.98 10.61 -6.77
N GLN A 157 7.11 11.27 -6.50
CA GLN A 157 7.34 12.65 -6.95
C GLN A 157 7.30 12.78 -8.47
N ARG A 158 8.08 11.98 -9.17
CA ARG A 158 8.10 12.00 -10.65
C ARG A 158 6.72 11.69 -11.24
N SER A 159 5.99 10.77 -10.63
CA SER A 159 4.64 10.40 -11.07
C SER A 159 3.65 11.54 -10.87
N ILE A 160 3.68 12.22 -9.72
CA ILE A 160 2.80 13.38 -9.45
C ILE A 160 3.08 14.50 -10.46
N ASP A 161 4.35 14.85 -10.68
CA ASP A 161 4.73 15.92 -11.60
C ASP A 161 4.30 15.60 -13.04
N LYS A 162 4.56 14.38 -13.51
CA LYS A 162 4.15 13.90 -14.84
C LYS A 162 2.62 13.91 -14.98
N THR A 163 1.91 13.35 -14.03
CA THR A 163 0.44 13.26 -14.06
C THR A 163 -0.19 14.65 -14.03
N THR A 164 0.32 15.56 -13.19
CA THR A 164 -0.15 16.94 -13.12
C THR A 164 0.02 17.64 -14.46
N MET A 165 1.19 17.53 -15.08
CA MET A 165 1.46 18.15 -16.39
C MET A 165 0.50 17.61 -17.45
N ILE A 166 0.33 16.28 -17.53
CA ILE A 166 -0.57 15.64 -18.50
C ILE A 166 -2.03 16.07 -18.25
N THR A 167 -2.47 16.11 -16.98
CA THR A 167 -3.82 16.54 -16.60
C THR A 167 -4.08 17.95 -17.05
N VAL A 168 -3.18 18.89 -16.75
CA VAL A 168 -3.34 20.30 -17.13
C VAL A 168 -3.41 20.45 -18.65
N ILE A 169 -2.51 19.81 -19.39
CA ILE A 169 -2.52 19.84 -20.87
C ILE A 169 -3.83 19.27 -21.42
N LEU A 170 -4.25 18.10 -20.91
CA LEU A 170 -5.49 17.45 -21.35
C LEU A 170 -6.72 18.33 -21.09
N VAL A 171 -6.82 18.93 -19.90
CA VAL A 171 -7.94 19.82 -19.55
C VAL A 171 -7.95 21.06 -20.46
N ILE A 172 -6.78 21.66 -20.73
CA ILE A 172 -6.68 22.80 -21.68
C ILE A 172 -7.22 22.38 -23.06
N VAL A 173 -6.77 21.26 -23.60
CA VAL A 173 -7.20 20.75 -24.90
C VAL A 173 -8.71 20.49 -24.94
N LEU A 174 -9.23 19.78 -23.91
CA LEU A 174 -10.65 19.46 -23.83
C LEU A 174 -11.52 20.72 -23.68
N LEU A 175 -11.11 21.68 -22.88
CA LEU A 175 -11.82 22.95 -22.73
C LEU A 175 -11.84 23.75 -24.04
N LEU A 176 -10.72 23.78 -24.78
CA LEU A 176 -10.66 24.43 -26.10
C LEU A 176 -11.61 23.76 -27.10
N ILE A 177 -11.71 22.44 -27.08
CA ILE A 177 -12.64 21.70 -27.97
C ILE A 177 -14.10 22.00 -27.58
N VAL A 178 -14.41 22.05 -26.30
CA VAL A 178 -15.78 22.24 -25.80
C VAL A 178 -16.24 23.68 -25.98
N PHE A 179 -15.45 24.67 -25.53
CA PHE A 179 -15.82 26.09 -25.61
C PHE A 179 -15.57 26.71 -26.99
N ARG A 180 -14.61 26.17 -27.75
CA ARG A 180 -14.15 26.73 -29.02
C ARG A 180 -13.76 28.21 -28.92
N SER A 181 -13.25 28.59 -27.75
CA SER A 181 -12.79 29.92 -27.41
C SER A 181 -11.64 29.85 -26.42
N PRO A 182 -10.49 30.46 -26.70
CA PRO A 182 -9.37 30.51 -25.77
C PRO A 182 -9.71 31.21 -24.46
N ILE A 183 -10.45 32.35 -24.55
CA ILE A 183 -10.79 33.13 -23.35
C ILE A 183 -11.78 32.38 -22.46
N ALA A 184 -12.80 31.74 -23.07
CA ALA A 184 -13.75 30.94 -22.31
C ALA A 184 -13.07 29.72 -21.64
N SER A 185 -12.00 29.20 -22.22
CA SER A 185 -11.21 28.10 -21.63
C SER A 185 -10.27 28.57 -20.51
N LEU A 186 -9.77 29.80 -20.60
CA LEU A 186 -8.88 30.39 -19.59
C LEU A 186 -9.59 30.65 -18.26
N VAL A 187 -10.88 31.01 -18.27
CA VAL A 187 -11.65 31.29 -17.05
C VAL A 187 -11.72 30.09 -16.10
N PRO A 188 -12.15 28.89 -16.54
CA PRO A 188 -12.07 27.68 -15.71
C PRO A 188 -10.65 27.38 -15.23
N LEU A 189 -9.66 27.45 -16.13
CA LEU A 189 -8.27 27.15 -15.79
C LEU A 189 -7.73 28.06 -14.68
N ALA A 190 -8.03 29.37 -14.75
CA ALA A 190 -7.64 30.32 -13.73
C ALA A 190 -8.32 30.04 -12.38
N ALA A 191 -9.65 29.77 -12.40
CA ALA A 191 -10.40 29.48 -11.19
C ALA A 191 -9.95 28.17 -10.53
N ILE A 192 -9.75 27.12 -11.33
CA ILE A 192 -9.32 25.79 -10.85
C ILE A 192 -7.87 25.82 -10.36
N GLY A 193 -6.97 26.44 -11.14
CA GLY A 193 -5.57 26.59 -10.75
C GLY A 193 -5.43 27.37 -9.43
N PHE A 194 -6.19 28.47 -9.28
CA PHE A 194 -6.25 29.22 -8.03
C PHE A 194 -6.78 28.33 -6.88
N SER A 195 -7.87 27.60 -7.10
CA SER A 195 -8.46 26.71 -6.10
C SER A 195 -7.50 25.63 -5.66
N PHE A 196 -6.78 25.01 -6.60
CA PHE A 196 -5.79 23.99 -6.32
C PHE A 196 -4.64 24.53 -5.46
N LEU A 197 -4.11 25.69 -5.80
CA LEU A 197 -3.03 26.32 -5.03
C LEU A 197 -3.49 26.67 -3.60
N VAL A 198 -4.70 27.22 -3.44
CA VAL A 198 -5.26 27.53 -2.11
C VAL A 198 -5.47 26.27 -1.29
N ALA A 199 -6.11 25.24 -1.86
CA ALA A 199 -6.37 23.99 -1.17
C ALA A 199 -5.07 23.30 -0.75
N ARG A 200 -4.10 23.21 -1.67
CA ARG A 200 -2.77 22.64 -1.40
C ARG A 200 -2.03 23.38 -0.29
N GLY A 201 -2.14 24.72 -0.29
CA GLY A 201 -1.56 25.54 0.77
C GLY A 201 -2.19 25.28 2.13
N ILE A 202 -3.52 25.20 2.22
CA ILE A 202 -4.23 24.87 3.48
C ILE A 202 -3.79 23.51 4.00
N ILE A 203 -3.79 22.48 3.14
CA ILE A 203 -3.41 21.12 3.52
C ILE A 203 -1.93 21.04 3.93
N GLY A 204 -1.04 21.78 3.23
CA GLY A 204 0.37 21.86 3.58
C GLY A 204 0.60 22.45 4.97
N PHE A 205 -0.13 23.49 5.36
CA PHE A 205 -0.06 24.06 6.72
C PHE A 205 -0.61 23.08 7.78
N LEU A 206 -1.68 22.37 7.49
CA LEU A 206 -2.21 21.34 8.39
C LEU A 206 -1.22 20.18 8.57
N ALA A 207 -0.54 19.77 7.51
CA ALA A 207 0.51 18.76 7.58
C ALA A 207 1.71 19.26 8.42
N GLN A 208 2.11 20.51 8.26
CA GLN A 208 3.16 21.12 9.10
C GLN A 208 2.74 21.24 10.56
N ALA A 209 1.46 21.41 10.85
CA ALA A 209 0.91 21.41 12.21
C ALA A 209 0.82 20.00 12.84
N GLY A 210 1.34 18.96 12.20
CA GLY A 210 1.41 17.61 12.73
C GLY A 210 0.28 16.67 12.28
N VAL A 211 -0.58 17.08 11.35
CA VAL A 211 -1.58 16.18 10.77
C VAL A 211 -0.92 15.32 9.71
N ALA A 212 -0.88 14.00 9.92
CA ALA A 212 -0.31 13.06 8.94
C ALA A 212 -1.18 13.05 7.67
N VAL A 213 -0.66 13.57 6.56
CA VAL A 213 -1.30 13.57 5.24
C VAL A 213 -0.46 12.75 4.29
N SER A 214 -1.10 11.85 3.54
CA SER A 214 -0.39 11.03 2.55
C SER A 214 0.04 11.89 1.35
N THR A 215 1.27 11.68 0.88
CA THR A 215 1.80 12.34 -0.33
C THR A 215 0.96 12.03 -1.58
N ILE A 216 0.32 10.85 -1.65
CA ILE A 216 -0.53 10.43 -2.76
C ILE A 216 -1.83 11.27 -2.84
N THR A 217 -2.28 11.84 -1.72
CA THR A 217 -3.45 12.74 -1.68
C THR A 217 -3.29 13.93 -2.64
N ASP A 218 -2.06 14.40 -2.88
CA ASP A 218 -1.77 15.50 -3.83
C ASP A 218 -2.17 15.11 -5.27
N ALA A 219 -1.85 13.89 -5.71
CA ALA A 219 -2.23 13.39 -7.04
C ALA A 219 -3.75 13.30 -7.22
N TYR A 220 -4.46 12.76 -6.22
CA TYR A 220 -5.93 12.69 -6.27
C TYR A 220 -6.57 14.07 -6.21
N MET A 221 -6.00 14.99 -5.46
CA MET A 221 -6.49 16.36 -5.34
C MET A 221 -6.39 17.11 -6.67
N VAL A 222 -5.27 16.99 -7.39
CA VAL A 222 -5.12 17.58 -8.73
C VAL A 222 -6.26 17.12 -9.64
N VAL A 223 -6.40 15.81 -9.82
CA VAL A 223 -7.38 15.25 -10.77
C VAL A 223 -8.82 15.57 -10.35
N THR A 224 -9.11 15.50 -9.04
CA THR A 224 -10.44 15.79 -8.52
C THR A 224 -10.83 17.27 -8.68
N ILE A 225 -9.94 18.20 -8.32
CA ILE A 225 -10.20 19.63 -8.43
C ILE A 225 -10.28 20.05 -9.90
N PHE A 226 -9.38 19.55 -10.76
CA PHE A 226 -9.42 19.84 -12.18
C PHE A 226 -10.64 19.22 -12.86
N GLY A 227 -11.03 18.00 -12.49
CA GLY A 227 -12.22 17.35 -13.02
C GLY A 227 -13.51 18.03 -12.59
N VAL A 228 -13.82 18.01 -11.29
CA VAL A 228 -15.08 18.54 -10.74
C VAL A 228 -15.19 20.06 -10.88
N GLY A 229 -14.06 20.78 -10.72
CA GLY A 229 -14.03 22.23 -10.87
C GLY A 229 -14.34 22.69 -12.30
N THR A 230 -13.88 21.90 -13.29
CA THR A 230 -14.20 22.16 -14.70
C THR A 230 -15.70 22.08 -14.94
N ASP A 231 -16.38 21.13 -14.32
CA ASP A 231 -17.80 20.91 -14.49
C ASP A 231 -18.64 22.12 -14.00
N TYR A 232 -18.33 22.64 -12.80
CA TYR A 232 -19.00 23.81 -12.27
C TYR A 232 -18.84 25.02 -13.19
N CYS A 233 -17.62 25.26 -13.66
CA CYS A 233 -17.33 26.33 -14.59
C CYS A 233 -18.07 26.16 -15.94
N LEU A 234 -18.11 24.90 -16.43
CA LEU A 234 -18.74 24.59 -17.70
C LEU A 234 -20.24 24.82 -17.66
N PHE A 235 -20.91 24.42 -16.57
CA PHE A 235 -22.34 24.71 -16.38
C PHE A 235 -22.63 26.20 -16.30
N ILE A 236 -21.86 26.99 -15.55
CA ILE A 236 -22.03 28.43 -15.42
C ILE A 236 -21.85 29.13 -16.78
N ILE A 237 -20.72 28.85 -17.46
CA ILE A 237 -20.37 29.50 -18.73
C ILE A 237 -21.34 29.09 -19.85
N SER A 238 -21.75 27.82 -19.90
CA SER A 238 -22.73 27.34 -20.88
C SER A 238 -24.07 28.02 -20.71
N ARG A 239 -24.55 28.17 -19.48
CA ARG A 239 -25.80 28.86 -19.20
C ARG A 239 -25.73 30.36 -19.49
N PHE A 240 -24.63 30.98 -19.11
CA PHE A 240 -24.39 32.37 -19.44
C PHE A 240 -24.43 32.64 -20.95
N ARG A 241 -23.85 31.70 -21.74
CA ARG A 241 -23.91 31.77 -23.22
C ARG A 241 -25.33 31.71 -23.74
N GLU A 242 -26.20 30.90 -23.14
CA GLU A 242 -27.64 30.80 -23.54
C GLU A 242 -28.38 32.08 -23.27
N GLU A 243 -28.12 32.71 -22.13
CA GLU A 243 -28.85 33.91 -21.66
C GLU A 243 -28.34 35.23 -22.31
N LEU A 244 -27.08 35.26 -22.77
CA LEU A 244 -26.50 36.46 -23.43
C LEU A 244 -27.27 36.96 -24.66
N SER A 245 -28.06 36.08 -25.28
CA SER A 245 -28.90 36.44 -26.42
C SER A 245 -30.16 37.22 -26.04
N HIS A 246 -30.51 37.33 -24.76
CA HIS A 246 -31.79 37.81 -24.27
C HIS A 246 -31.71 39.07 -23.35
N GLY A 247 -30.50 39.58 -23.01
CA GLY A 247 -30.42 40.67 -22.04
C GLY A 247 -29.07 41.40 -21.92
N ASP A 248 -29.05 42.44 -21.07
CA ASP A 248 -27.84 43.18 -20.68
C ASP A 248 -26.93 42.35 -19.77
N ARG A 249 -25.63 42.64 -19.79
CA ARG A 249 -24.55 41.88 -19.10
C ARG A 249 -24.82 41.59 -17.63
N ALA A 250 -25.08 42.64 -16.84
CA ALA A 250 -25.23 42.50 -15.40
C ALA A 250 -26.45 41.63 -15.04
N ASN A 251 -27.56 41.90 -15.71
CA ASN A 251 -28.80 41.14 -15.56
C ASN A 251 -28.63 39.67 -15.97
N THR A 252 -27.83 39.41 -17.01
CA THR A 252 -27.56 38.03 -17.49
C THR A 252 -26.74 37.22 -16.48
N ILE A 253 -25.72 37.83 -15.85
CA ILE A 253 -24.92 37.12 -14.82
C ILE A 253 -25.78 36.85 -13.58
N GLU A 254 -26.53 37.85 -13.10
CA GLU A 254 -27.41 37.68 -11.96
C GLU A 254 -28.46 36.60 -12.22
N PHE A 255 -29.11 36.62 -13.36
CA PHE A 255 -30.09 35.63 -13.73
C PHE A 255 -29.48 34.22 -13.84
N THR A 256 -28.28 34.10 -14.44
CA THR A 256 -27.54 32.84 -14.54
C THR A 256 -27.24 32.26 -13.15
N MET A 257 -26.68 33.11 -12.27
CA MET A 257 -26.31 32.66 -10.92
C MET A 257 -27.51 32.34 -10.03
N ARG A 258 -28.63 33.09 -10.16
CA ARG A 258 -29.87 32.75 -9.44
C ARG A 258 -30.45 31.40 -9.82
N ARG A 259 -30.29 30.97 -11.09
CA ARG A 259 -30.83 29.69 -11.59
C ARG A 259 -29.86 28.50 -11.35
N ILE A 260 -28.59 28.67 -11.66
CA ILE A 260 -27.62 27.59 -11.61
C ILE A 260 -26.91 27.50 -10.26
N GLY A 261 -26.69 28.61 -9.57
CA GLY A 261 -25.98 28.65 -8.30
C GLY A 261 -26.49 27.64 -7.27
N PRO A 262 -27.82 27.62 -6.98
CA PRO A 262 -28.36 26.64 -6.03
C PRO A 262 -28.10 25.17 -6.43
N ILE A 263 -28.11 24.88 -7.73
CA ILE A 263 -27.89 23.53 -8.25
C ILE A 263 -26.40 23.14 -8.06
N ILE A 264 -25.47 24.06 -8.36
CA ILE A 264 -24.04 23.85 -8.16
C ILE A 264 -23.71 23.69 -6.67
N VAL A 265 -24.33 24.49 -5.81
CA VAL A 265 -24.14 24.35 -4.35
C VAL A 265 -24.62 23.00 -3.86
N ALA A 266 -25.78 22.55 -4.31
CA ALA A 266 -26.32 21.24 -3.94
C ALA A 266 -25.40 20.10 -4.44
N SER A 267 -24.96 20.17 -5.70
CA SER A 267 -24.02 19.26 -6.33
C SER A 267 -22.70 19.20 -5.56
N ALA A 268 -22.06 20.34 -5.35
CA ALA A 268 -20.81 20.40 -4.59
C ALA A 268 -20.97 19.89 -3.16
N THR A 269 -22.13 20.10 -2.54
CA THR A 269 -22.43 19.62 -1.19
C THR A 269 -22.48 18.10 -1.16
N THR A 270 -23.06 17.44 -2.18
CA THR A 270 -23.04 15.96 -2.26
C THR A 270 -21.62 15.41 -2.40
N VAL A 271 -20.77 16.06 -3.21
CA VAL A 271 -19.37 15.70 -3.38
C VAL A 271 -18.58 15.91 -2.08
N ILE A 272 -18.75 17.06 -1.42
CA ILE A 272 -18.11 17.36 -0.13
C ILE A 272 -18.51 16.31 0.94
N ILE A 273 -19.81 16.00 1.03
CA ILE A 273 -20.30 14.98 1.99
C ILE A 273 -19.73 13.60 1.67
N ALA A 274 -19.67 13.19 0.40
CA ALA A 274 -19.08 11.94 0.01
C ALA A 274 -17.62 11.83 0.47
N PHE A 275 -16.80 12.89 0.26
CA PHE A 275 -15.44 12.94 0.74
C PHE A 275 -15.33 13.03 2.27
N LEU A 276 -16.20 13.78 2.93
CA LEU A 276 -16.21 13.83 4.40
C LEU A 276 -16.57 12.46 5.00
N CYS A 277 -17.37 11.63 4.33
CA CYS A 277 -17.65 10.27 4.77
C CYS A 277 -16.39 9.39 4.78
N LEU A 278 -15.39 9.64 3.92
CA LEU A 278 -14.07 9.00 4.02
C LEU A 278 -13.37 9.31 5.36
N SER A 279 -13.64 10.47 5.94
CA SER A 279 -13.00 10.87 7.20
C SER A 279 -13.46 10.05 8.42
N ILE A 280 -14.49 9.20 8.24
CA ILE A 280 -14.98 8.26 9.26
C ILE A 280 -14.14 6.97 9.27
N SER A 281 -13.29 6.75 8.26
CA SER A 281 -12.40 5.59 8.19
C SER A 281 -11.45 5.54 9.38
N ARG A 282 -11.16 4.33 9.84
CA ARG A 282 -10.14 4.07 10.85
C ARG A 282 -8.75 4.16 10.24
N PHE A 283 -8.60 3.72 8.98
CA PHE A 283 -7.33 3.82 8.28
C PHE A 283 -7.00 5.28 7.98
N GLY A 284 -5.90 5.76 8.56
CA GLY A 284 -5.54 7.17 8.55
C GLY A 284 -5.36 7.78 7.17
N MET A 285 -4.83 7.03 6.21
CA MET A 285 -4.63 7.50 4.84
C MET A 285 -5.96 7.82 4.15
N THR A 286 -6.96 6.94 4.25
CA THR A 286 -8.30 7.16 3.73
C THR A 286 -8.97 8.33 4.44
N ARG A 287 -8.87 8.37 5.77
CA ARG A 287 -9.42 9.44 6.60
C ARG A 287 -8.88 10.81 6.24
N THR A 288 -7.57 10.94 6.09
CA THR A 288 -6.94 12.24 5.79
C THR A 288 -7.17 12.66 4.35
N SER A 289 -7.21 11.74 3.40
CA SER A 289 -7.58 12.03 2.02
C SER A 289 -9.02 12.57 1.92
N GLY A 290 -9.94 12.06 2.75
CA GLY A 290 -11.34 12.48 2.76
C GLY A 290 -11.51 13.97 3.03
N TRP A 291 -11.05 14.46 4.17
CA TRP A 291 -11.20 15.90 4.49
C TRP A 291 -10.34 16.78 3.58
N ALA A 292 -9.17 16.30 3.12
CA ALA A 292 -8.33 17.06 2.21
C ALA A 292 -9.02 17.32 0.86
N LEU A 293 -9.65 16.28 0.28
CA LEU A 293 -10.43 16.40 -0.95
C LEU A 293 -11.69 17.25 -0.73
N ALA A 294 -12.37 17.12 0.42
CA ALA A 294 -13.52 17.95 0.78
C ALA A 294 -13.16 19.45 0.85
N ILE A 295 -12.02 19.80 1.46
CA ILE A 295 -11.49 21.17 1.46
C ILE A 295 -11.22 21.62 0.02
N GLY A 296 -10.59 20.80 -0.80
CA GLY A 296 -10.32 21.10 -2.20
C GLY A 296 -11.58 21.47 -2.97
N ILE A 297 -12.65 20.69 -2.83
CA ILE A 297 -13.94 20.95 -3.49
C ILE A 297 -14.65 22.18 -2.90
N ALA A 298 -14.58 22.39 -1.60
CA ALA A 298 -15.16 23.57 -0.97
C ALA A 298 -14.51 24.87 -1.46
N VAL A 299 -13.18 24.89 -1.60
CA VAL A 299 -12.44 26.03 -2.18
C VAL A 299 -12.81 26.19 -3.66
N THR A 300 -12.94 25.10 -4.39
CA THR A 300 -13.33 25.11 -5.81
C THR A 300 -14.76 25.64 -6.00
N LEU A 301 -15.70 25.26 -5.13
CA LEU A 301 -17.05 25.80 -5.10
C LEU A 301 -17.03 27.31 -4.84
N ALA A 302 -16.28 27.76 -3.85
CA ALA A 302 -16.16 29.19 -3.54
C ALA A 302 -15.59 29.97 -4.73
N ALA A 303 -14.56 29.48 -5.39
CA ALA A 303 -14.01 30.10 -6.59
C ALA A 303 -15.01 30.07 -7.77
N GLY A 304 -15.75 28.99 -7.95
CA GLY A 304 -16.81 28.88 -8.97
C GLY A 304 -17.94 29.89 -8.78
N LEU A 305 -18.32 30.15 -7.54
CA LEU A 305 -19.41 31.09 -7.21
C LEU A 305 -18.96 32.58 -7.17
N THR A 306 -17.66 32.83 -7.06
CA THR A 306 -17.14 34.20 -6.92
C THR A 306 -16.22 34.59 -8.07
N LEU A 307 -15.11 33.86 -8.27
CA LEU A 307 -14.09 34.22 -9.25
C LEU A 307 -14.59 34.02 -10.68
N VAL A 308 -15.34 32.97 -10.97
CA VAL A 308 -15.87 32.71 -12.31
C VAL A 308 -16.85 33.77 -12.75
N PRO A 309 -17.90 34.14 -11.98
CA PRO A 309 -18.77 35.27 -12.34
C PRO A 309 -18.05 36.61 -12.47
N ALA A 310 -17.04 36.86 -11.63
CA ALA A 310 -16.24 38.08 -11.72
C ALA A 310 -15.45 38.16 -13.04
N LEU A 311 -14.78 37.06 -13.43
CA LEU A 311 -14.08 36.97 -14.71
C LEU A 311 -15.05 37.06 -15.89
N MET A 312 -16.23 36.47 -15.78
CA MET A 312 -17.29 36.62 -16.80
C MET A 312 -17.78 38.06 -16.91
N ALA A 313 -17.87 38.81 -15.82
CA ALA A 313 -18.22 40.22 -15.83
C ALA A 313 -17.14 41.08 -16.54
N ILE A 314 -15.87 40.76 -16.33
CA ILE A 314 -14.75 41.46 -16.96
C ILE A 314 -14.75 41.22 -18.47
N PHE A 315 -14.76 39.95 -18.89
CA PHE A 315 -14.66 39.61 -20.30
C PHE A 315 -15.97 39.77 -21.08
N GLY A 316 -17.13 39.57 -20.46
CA GLY A 316 -18.43 39.67 -21.07
C GLY A 316 -18.59 38.89 -22.37
N ARG A 317 -19.03 39.58 -23.46
CA ARG A 317 -19.20 38.92 -24.76
C ARG A 317 -17.88 38.48 -25.41
N TYR A 318 -16.75 39.10 -25.08
CA TYR A 318 -15.44 38.72 -25.59
C TYR A 318 -15.00 37.34 -25.06
N LEU A 319 -15.67 36.87 -24.01
CA LEU A 319 -15.45 35.49 -23.48
C LEU A 319 -15.54 34.43 -24.58
N PHE A 320 -16.41 34.64 -25.58
CA PHE A 320 -16.63 33.65 -26.65
C PHE A 320 -15.91 33.97 -27.97
N TRP A 321 -14.92 34.87 -27.98
CA TRP A 321 -14.09 35.15 -29.15
C TRP A 321 -13.33 33.88 -29.58
N PRO A 322 -13.21 33.56 -30.93
CA PRO A 322 -13.69 34.34 -32.10
C PRO A 322 -15.14 34.05 -32.49
N SER A 323 -15.82 33.08 -31.87
CA SER A 323 -17.17 32.65 -32.34
C SER A 323 -18.32 33.47 -31.68
N MET A 324 -18.23 34.76 -31.70
CA MET A 324 -19.11 35.67 -30.95
C MET A 324 -20.62 35.60 -31.26
N ALA A 325 -21.04 34.94 -32.32
CA ALA A 325 -22.39 35.14 -32.88
C ALA A 325 -23.14 33.88 -33.32
N ALA A 326 -22.67 32.68 -33.05
CA ALA A 326 -23.45 31.53 -33.47
C ALA A 326 -24.50 31.15 -32.39
N PRO A 327 -25.79 31.30 -32.66
CA PRO A 327 -26.79 30.68 -31.79
C PRO A 327 -26.61 29.16 -31.84
N VAL A 328 -26.22 28.59 -30.70
CA VAL A 328 -25.98 27.14 -30.50
C VAL A 328 -27.22 26.27 -30.85
N HIS A 329 -28.30 26.92 -31.28
CA HIS A 329 -29.66 26.38 -31.22
C HIS A 329 -30.07 25.40 -32.33
N LYS A 330 -29.36 25.20 -33.41
CA LYS A 330 -29.96 24.39 -34.52
C LYS A 330 -29.35 23.03 -34.84
N GLN A 331 -28.12 22.72 -34.53
CA GLN A 331 -27.54 21.47 -35.06
C GLN A 331 -27.19 20.35 -34.04
N ARG A 332 -26.97 20.64 -32.76
CA ARG A 332 -26.60 19.62 -31.77
C ARG A 332 -27.78 18.97 -31.02
N LYS A 333 -28.96 19.58 -31.05
CA LYS A 333 -30.16 19.06 -30.38
C LYS A 333 -30.75 17.80 -31.01
N PHE A 334 -30.47 17.51 -32.28
CA PHE A 334 -31.11 16.43 -33.02
C PHE A 334 -30.78 15.03 -32.52
N GLY A 335 -29.53 14.75 -32.14
CA GLY A 335 -29.08 13.44 -31.62
C GLY A 335 -29.67 13.15 -30.24
N TRP A 336 -29.45 14.04 -29.28
CA TRP A 336 -29.97 13.91 -27.91
C TRP A 336 -31.49 13.97 -27.82
N PHE A 337 -32.12 14.72 -28.69
CA PHE A 337 -33.58 14.76 -28.81
C PHE A 337 -34.15 13.40 -29.24
N LYS A 338 -33.55 12.73 -30.23
CA LYS A 338 -33.93 11.40 -30.68
C LYS A 338 -33.74 10.35 -29.58
N ILE A 339 -32.61 10.41 -28.89
CA ILE A 339 -32.31 9.51 -27.75
C ILE A 339 -33.35 9.71 -26.65
N GLY A 340 -33.64 10.95 -26.25
CA GLY A 340 -34.66 11.25 -25.24
C GLY A 340 -36.05 10.81 -25.67
N GLN A 341 -36.38 10.97 -26.94
CA GLN A 341 -37.66 10.51 -27.51
C GLN A 341 -37.79 8.98 -27.45
N TRP A 342 -36.75 8.27 -27.85
CA TRP A 342 -36.71 6.83 -27.85
C TRP A 342 -36.80 6.25 -26.43
N VAL A 343 -36.04 6.77 -25.50
CA VAL A 343 -36.02 6.38 -24.08
C VAL A 343 -37.39 6.63 -23.45
N ALA A 344 -38.01 7.78 -23.71
CA ALA A 344 -39.34 8.11 -23.17
C ALA A 344 -40.46 7.25 -23.76
N ALA A 345 -40.32 6.83 -25.03
CA ALA A 345 -41.30 5.97 -25.73
C ALA A 345 -41.12 4.49 -25.32
N HIS A 346 -39.87 4.01 -25.17
CA HIS A 346 -39.57 2.58 -24.94
C HIS A 346 -38.65 2.40 -23.71
N PRO A 347 -39.08 2.79 -22.50
CA PRO A 347 -38.19 2.84 -21.34
C PRO A 347 -37.69 1.44 -20.91
N LEU A 348 -38.48 0.37 -21.03
CA LEU A 348 -38.05 -1.01 -20.74
C LEU A 348 -36.97 -1.49 -21.75
N ALA A 349 -37.21 -1.22 -23.04
CA ALA A 349 -36.28 -1.58 -24.10
C ALA A 349 -34.92 -0.84 -23.95
N ALA A 350 -34.91 0.33 -23.31
CA ALA A 350 -33.68 1.04 -22.99
C ALA A 350 -33.03 0.55 -21.68
N ALA A 351 -33.82 0.30 -20.63
CA ALA A 351 -33.27 -0.06 -19.30
C ALA A 351 -32.75 -1.50 -19.23
N VAL A 352 -33.49 -2.48 -19.76
CA VAL A 352 -33.19 -3.92 -19.60
C VAL A 352 -31.82 -4.29 -20.21
N PRO A 353 -31.48 -3.92 -21.47
CA PRO A 353 -30.16 -4.25 -22.01
C PRO A 353 -29.00 -3.64 -21.22
N ILE A 354 -29.20 -2.41 -20.69
CA ILE A 354 -28.17 -1.74 -19.90
C ILE A 354 -27.96 -2.47 -18.58
N ILE A 355 -29.04 -2.85 -17.91
CA ILE A 355 -28.98 -3.64 -16.68
C ILE A 355 -28.23 -4.95 -16.93
N VAL A 356 -28.54 -5.64 -18.04
CA VAL A 356 -27.85 -6.90 -18.39
C VAL A 356 -26.36 -6.64 -18.66
N VAL A 357 -26.02 -5.65 -19.48
CA VAL A 357 -24.62 -5.31 -19.79
C VAL A 357 -23.84 -4.95 -18.54
N LEU A 358 -24.43 -4.18 -17.62
CA LEU A 358 -23.78 -3.79 -16.37
C LEU A 358 -23.75 -4.92 -15.33
N ALA A 359 -24.60 -5.94 -15.46
CA ALA A 359 -24.58 -7.11 -14.59
C ALA A 359 -23.50 -8.12 -14.97
N LEU A 360 -23.11 -8.20 -16.26
CA LEU A 360 -22.11 -9.16 -16.72
C LEU A 360 -20.77 -9.05 -15.98
N PRO A 361 -20.18 -7.85 -15.74
CA PRO A 361 -18.93 -7.71 -15.00
C PRO A 361 -18.96 -8.23 -13.56
N TYR A 362 -20.15 -8.37 -12.96
CA TYR A 362 -20.26 -8.93 -11.60
C TYR A 362 -19.78 -10.39 -11.52
N LEU A 363 -19.72 -11.09 -12.65
CA LEU A 363 -19.18 -12.45 -12.72
C LEU A 363 -17.67 -12.50 -12.40
N SER A 364 -16.95 -11.40 -12.57
CA SER A 364 -15.54 -11.29 -12.26
C SER A 364 -15.25 -10.78 -10.83
N LEU A 365 -16.29 -10.44 -10.04
CA LEU A 365 -16.06 -10.01 -8.64
C LEU A 365 -15.48 -11.10 -7.74
N PRO A 366 -15.84 -12.40 -7.88
CA PRO A 366 -15.24 -13.45 -7.07
C PRO A 366 -13.73 -13.64 -7.30
N THR A 367 -13.21 -13.19 -8.45
CA THR A 367 -11.76 -13.24 -8.76
C THR A 367 -11.01 -12.00 -8.25
N LEU A 368 -11.72 -11.05 -7.63
CA LEU A 368 -11.12 -9.84 -7.10
C LEU A 368 -10.13 -10.19 -5.97
N ASN A 369 -8.86 -10.04 -6.25
CA ASN A 369 -7.78 -10.25 -5.28
C ASN A 369 -7.19 -8.90 -4.85
N LEU A 370 -7.39 -8.53 -3.58
CA LEU A 370 -6.93 -7.28 -2.99
C LEU A 370 -5.70 -7.55 -2.12
N SER A 371 -4.65 -6.76 -2.30
CA SER A 371 -3.41 -6.88 -1.55
C SER A 371 -2.96 -5.53 -1.01
N ALA A 372 -2.40 -5.53 0.20
CA ALA A 372 -1.72 -4.38 0.79
C ALA A 372 -0.20 -4.43 0.59
N ASN A 373 0.29 -5.32 -0.29
CA ASN A 373 1.72 -5.48 -0.57
C ASN A 373 2.36 -4.16 -1.01
N THR A 374 3.11 -3.55 -0.12
CA THR A 374 3.79 -2.28 -0.36
C THR A 374 4.87 -2.41 -1.44
N LEU A 375 5.49 -3.58 -1.59
CA LEU A 375 6.50 -3.83 -2.62
C LEU A 375 5.88 -3.85 -4.02
N SER A 376 4.65 -4.34 -4.16
CA SER A 376 3.91 -4.31 -5.43
C SER A 376 3.58 -2.89 -5.90
N GLN A 377 3.68 -1.89 -5.00
CA GLN A 377 3.46 -0.48 -5.31
C GLN A 377 4.72 0.22 -5.86
N ILE A 378 5.87 -0.42 -5.75
CA ILE A 378 7.13 0.09 -6.30
C ILE A 378 7.21 -0.33 -7.77
N PRO A 379 7.57 0.58 -8.70
CA PRO A 379 7.75 0.21 -10.09
C PRO A 379 8.81 -0.89 -10.24
N LYS A 380 8.51 -1.95 -11.00
CA LYS A 380 9.40 -3.11 -11.18
C LYS A 380 10.76 -2.75 -11.81
N ASN A 381 10.87 -1.59 -12.44
CA ASN A 381 12.07 -1.13 -13.14
C ASN A 381 13.02 -0.27 -12.29
N VAL A 382 12.78 -0.15 -10.99
CA VAL A 382 13.72 0.57 -10.10
C VAL A 382 14.72 -0.40 -9.49
N GLU A 383 15.92 0.10 -9.22
CA GLU A 383 17.04 -0.69 -8.73
C GLU A 383 16.73 -1.45 -7.43
N SER A 384 16.08 -0.78 -6.47
CA SER A 384 15.76 -1.40 -5.19
C SER A 384 14.78 -2.55 -5.29
N ALA A 385 13.83 -2.49 -6.24
CA ALA A 385 12.91 -3.59 -6.51
C ALA A 385 13.63 -4.78 -7.15
N SER A 386 14.56 -4.54 -8.07
CA SER A 386 15.40 -5.57 -8.67
C SER A 386 16.28 -6.26 -7.61
N GLY A 387 16.93 -5.47 -6.75
CA GLY A 387 17.75 -6.01 -5.66
C GLY A 387 16.92 -6.84 -4.66
N PHE A 388 15.72 -6.39 -4.33
CA PHE A 388 14.82 -7.16 -3.46
C PHE A 388 14.38 -8.47 -4.12
N SER A 389 14.08 -8.45 -5.43
CA SER A 389 13.74 -9.68 -6.15
C SER A 389 14.88 -10.70 -6.11
N VAL A 390 16.13 -10.27 -6.33
CA VAL A 390 17.29 -11.15 -6.21
C VAL A 390 17.39 -11.78 -4.83
N ILE A 391 17.21 -10.98 -3.77
CA ILE A 391 17.24 -11.53 -2.40
C ILE A 391 16.13 -12.57 -2.22
N ARG A 392 14.91 -12.25 -2.61
CA ARG A 392 13.74 -13.14 -2.47
C ARG A 392 13.94 -14.48 -3.20
N ASP A 393 14.60 -14.46 -4.35
CA ASP A 393 14.76 -15.61 -5.21
C ASP A 393 15.93 -16.53 -4.74
N HIS A 394 16.90 -15.98 -3.97
CA HIS A 394 18.11 -16.71 -3.54
C HIS A 394 18.24 -16.91 -2.02
N PHE A 395 17.40 -16.24 -1.21
CA PHE A 395 17.34 -16.42 0.24
C PHE A 395 15.94 -16.89 0.66
N PRO A 396 15.81 -17.60 1.81
CA PRO A 396 14.51 -17.99 2.33
C PRO A 396 13.61 -16.77 2.55
N ALA A 397 12.43 -16.77 1.94
CA ALA A 397 11.54 -15.61 1.86
C ALA A 397 11.20 -15.00 3.22
N GLY A 398 10.98 -15.82 4.25
CA GLY A 398 10.62 -15.35 5.60
C GLY A 398 11.77 -14.78 6.41
N GLU A 399 13.03 -14.99 6.02
CA GLU A 399 14.19 -14.50 6.80
C GLU A 399 14.40 -13.00 6.68
N LEU A 400 13.96 -12.40 5.58
CA LEU A 400 14.11 -10.96 5.33
C LEU A 400 13.21 -10.10 6.20
N SER A 401 12.01 -10.58 6.52
CA SER A 401 11.03 -9.90 7.35
C SER A 401 10.28 -10.92 8.21
N PRO A 402 10.88 -11.40 9.30
CA PRO A 402 10.22 -12.33 10.20
C PRO A 402 9.04 -11.67 10.92
N LEU A 403 8.01 -12.45 11.18
CA LEU A 403 7.04 -12.09 12.20
C LEU A 403 7.71 -12.17 13.57
N TYR A 404 7.23 -11.41 14.50
CA TYR A 404 7.62 -11.54 15.89
C TYR A 404 6.41 -11.62 16.81
N LEU A 405 6.47 -12.53 17.75
CA LEU A 405 5.54 -12.64 18.85
C LEU A 405 6.17 -12.02 20.08
N LEU A 406 5.49 -11.10 20.72
CA LEU A 406 5.83 -10.51 22.01
C LEU A 406 4.85 -11.01 23.07
N VAL A 407 5.37 -11.58 24.12
CA VAL A 407 4.60 -12.04 25.29
C VAL A 407 4.98 -11.15 26.47
N GLN A 408 4.03 -10.37 27.01
CA GLN A 408 4.27 -9.40 28.08
C GLN A 408 3.56 -9.83 29.35
N SER A 409 4.30 -9.97 30.45
CA SER A 409 3.85 -10.32 31.77
C SER A 409 4.12 -9.18 32.76
N GLN A 410 3.36 -9.14 33.85
CA GLN A 410 3.66 -8.28 35.00
C GLN A 410 4.84 -8.80 35.84
N ASN A 411 5.08 -10.11 35.79
CA ASN A 411 6.16 -10.79 36.49
C ASN A 411 7.30 -11.17 35.52
N SER A 412 8.49 -11.41 36.06
CA SER A 412 9.61 -11.84 35.25
C SER A 412 9.32 -13.18 34.54
N LEU A 413 9.56 -13.21 33.22
CA LEU A 413 9.47 -14.40 32.37
C LEU A 413 10.75 -15.26 32.43
N LEU A 414 11.79 -14.78 33.08
CA LEU A 414 13.06 -15.50 33.27
C LEU A 414 12.99 -16.58 34.37
N THR A 415 11.80 -17.10 34.66
CA THR A 415 11.61 -18.23 35.59
C THR A 415 11.55 -19.55 34.83
N PRO A 416 12.00 -20.69 35.39
CA PRO A 416 11.98 -21.99 34.72
C PRO A 416 10.58 -22.39 34.19
N GLY A 417 9.53 -22.08 34.98
CA GLY A 417 8.14 -22.37 34.60
C GLY A 417 7.64 -21.53 33.40
N SER A 418 7.92 -20.20 33.40
CA SER A 418 7.58 -19.32 32.29
C SER A 418 8.36 -19.68 31.02
N MET A 419 9.62 -20.05 31.16
CA MET A 419 10.46 -20.43 30.03
C MET A 419 9.99 -21.72 29.37
N LYS A 420 9.60 -22.72 30.17
CA LYS A 420 8.99 -23.95 29.63
C LYS A 420 7.68 -23.62 28.91
N SER A 421 6.86 -22.74 29.46
CA SER A 421 5.63 -22.31 28.80
C SER A 421 5.90 -21.54 27.50
N ILE A 422 6.96 -20.72 27.41
CA ILE A 422 7.40 -20.07 26.18
C ILE A 422 7.83 -21.12 25.14
N GLU A 423 8.54 -22.15 25.57
CA GLU A 423 8.93 -23.28 24.71
C GLU A 423 7.71 -24.04 24.18
N ASP A 424 6.72 -24.34 25.04
CA ASP A 424 5.50 -25.02 24.62
C ASP A 424 4.70 -24.18 23.61
N VAL A 425 4.60 -22.86 23.82
CA VAL A 425 4.01 -21.92 22.86
C VAL A 425 4.78 -21.91 21.55
N ALA A 426 6.11 -21.84 21.59
CA ALA A 426 6.95 -21.86 20.38
C ALA A 426 6.77 -23.15 19.59
N ARG A 427 6.66 -24.30 20.27
CA ARG A 427 6.43 -25.61 19.65
C ARG A 427 5.06 -25.69 18.99
N SER A 428 4.02 -25.17 19.64
CA SER A 428 2.67 -25.09 19.08
C SER A 428 2.64 -24.24 17.81
N ILE A 429 3.26 -23.05 17.83
CA ILE A 429 3.33 -22.17 16.67
C ILE A 429 4.14 -22.80 15.53
N ASN A 430 5.22 -23.50 15.85
CA ASN A 430 6.05 -24.17 14.84
C ASN A 430 5.30 -25.28 14.07
N SER A 431 4.19 -25.79 14.62
CA SER A 431 3.32 -26.75 13.94
C SER A 431 2.29 -26.11 13.00
N VAL A 432 2.16 -24.77 13.00
CA VAL A 432 1.25 -24.05 12.11
C VAL A 432 1.76 -24.13 10.67
N ASP A 433 0.87 -24.46 9.74
CA ASP A 433 1.26 -24.46 8.32
C ASP A 433 1.59 -23.04 7.88
N GLY A 434 2.64 -22.91 7.05
CA GLY A 434 3.18 -21.60 6.65
C GLY A 434 4.32 -21.09 7.56
N ILE A 435 4.57 -21.69 8.73
CA ILE A 435 5.75 -21.40 9.56
C ILE A 435 6.89 -22.36 9.18
N ALA A 436 8.05 -21.82 8.81
CA ALA A 436 9.26 -22.57 8.53
C ALA A 436 10.00 -22.96 9.82
N ARG A 437 10.14 -22.01 10.75
CA ARG A 437 10.74 -22.21 12.06
C ARG A 437 10.35 -21.06 13.01
N VAL A 438 10.46 -21.34 14.29
CA VAL A 438 10.32 -20.36 15.37
C VAL A 438 11.66 -20.20 16.06
N ASP A 439 12.21 -19.01 16.02
CA ASP A 439 13.42 -18.65 16.74
C ASP A 439 13.04 -17.96 18.05
N TYR A 440 13.32 -18.62 19.13
CA TYR A 440 13.02 -18.15 20.47
C TYR A 440 14.21 -18.44 21.38
N PHE A 441 14.17 -17.95 22.59
CA PHE A 441 15.10 -18.39 23.60
C PHE A 441 14.86 -19.88 23.87
N SER A 442 15.43 -20.77 23.08
CA SER A 442 15.61 -22.18 23.42
C SER A 442 17.08 -22.37 23.59
N ALA A 443 17.45 -22.88 24.73
CA ALA A 443 18.81 -23.38 24.90
C ALA A 443 18.97 -24.60 24.02
N PRO A 444 19.77 -24.62 22.95
CA PRO A 444 20.21 -25.84 22.31
C PRO A 444 21.13 -26.63 23.25
N SER A 445 21.20 -26.22 24.54
CA SER A 445 22.04 -26.85 25.57
C SER A 445 21.86 -28.35 25.62
N GLY A 446 20.63 -28.86 25.63
CA GLY A 446 20.36 -30.30 25.65
C GLY A 446 20.81 -31.01 24.39
N GLN A 447 20.65 -30.40 23.22
CA GLN A 447 21.12 -30.98 21.95
C GLN A 447 22.65 -30.95 21.88
N LEU A 448 23.30 -29.86 22.23
CA LEU A 448 24.75 -29.69 22.19
C LEU A 448 25.43 -30.61 23.22
N ILE A 449 24.92 -30.72 24.45
CA ILE A 449 25.42 -31.65 25.47
C ILE A 449 25.20 -33.08 25.00
N GLY A 450 24.03 -33.37 24.40
CA GLY A 450 23.75 -34.69 23.83
C GLY A 450 24.71 -35.04 22.68
N LEU A 451 24.99 -34.13 21.79
CA LEU A 451 25.99 -34.28 20.73
C LEU A 451 27.40 -34.48 21.31
N GLY A 452 27.78 -33.68 22.31
CA GLY A 452 29.03 -33.83 23.03
C GLY A 452 29.19 -35.25 23.61
N THR A 453 28.16 -35.75 24.29
CA THR A 453 28.13 -37.11 24.84
C THR A 453 28.22 -38.18 23.74
N GLN A 454 27.54 -37.99 22.61
CA GLN A 454 27.64 -38.92 21.46
C GLN A 454 29.05 -38.94 20.86
N VAL A 455 29.68 -37.80 20.73
CA VAL A 455 31.05 -37.68 20.20
C VAL A 455 32.04 -38.29 21.16
N HIS A 456 31.87 -38.14 22.47
CA HIS A 456 32.65 -38.90 23.46
C HIS A 456 32.49 -40.41 23.30
N GLY A 457 31.26 -40.89 23.15
CA GLY A 457 31.00 -42.32 22.91
C GLY A 457 31.65 -42.86 21.64
N LEU A 458 31.79 -42.03 20.60
CA LEU A 458 32.55 -42.37 19.41
C LEU A 458 34.05 -42.48 19.71
N GLY A 459 34.60 -41.60 20.58
CA GLY A 459 35.97 -41.64 21.09
C GLY A 459 36.23 -42.96 21.86
N ASP A 460 35.29 -43.36 22.72
CA ASP A 460 35.37 -44.62 23.46
C ASP A 460 35.42 -45.86 22.54
N MET A 461 34.70 -45.83 21.41
CA MET A 461 34.75 -46.92 20.41
C MET A 461 36.10 -47.05 19.73
N LEU A 462 36.89 -45.97 19.65
CA LEU A 462 38.24 -46.02 19.09
C LEU A 462 39.25 -46.60 20.07
N SER A 463 38.93 -46.79 21.35
CA SER A 463 39.80 -47.37 22.36
C SER A 463 39.81 -48.89 22.32
N GLY A 464 38.92 -49.55 21.56
CA GLY A 464 38.84 -50.99 21.42
C GLY A 464 39.91 -51.57 20.48
N THR A 465 40.25 -52.84 20.66
CA THR A 465 41.31 -53.57 19.92
C THR A 465 40.91 -54.01 18.48
N GLY A 466 39.82 -53.46 17.94
CA GLY A 466 39.28 -53.74 16.57
C GLY A 466 39.38 -52.55 15.62
N ILE A 467 39.35 -52.82 14.29
CA ILE A 467 39.18 -51.76 13.28
C ILE A 467 37.82 -51.14 13.49
N PRO A 468 37.74 -49.79 13.77
CA PRO A 468 36.47 -49.11 14.05
C PRO A 468 35.55 -49.16 12.81
N ASP A 469 34.29 -49.42 13.05
CA ASP A 469 33.24 -49.32 12.03
C ASP A 469 33.00 -47.82 11.67
N ILE A 470 33.66 -47.37 10.61
CA ILE A 470 33.64 -45.98 10.15
C ILE A 470 32.22 -45.53 9.77
N THR A 471 31.27 -46.39 9.54
CA THR A 471 29.88 -46.02 9.22
C THR A 471 29.17 -45.34 10.41
N LYS A 472 29.62 -45.62 11.64
CA LYS A 472 29.08 -45.01 12.87
C LYS A 472 29.45 -43.53 13.01
N PHE A 473 30.41 -43.05 12.20
CA PHE A 473 30.78 -41.61 12.16
C PHE A 473 29.96 -40.79 11.16
N ALA A 474 28.92 -41.38 10.57
CA ALA A 474 28.05 -40.68 9.61
C ALA A 474 27.37 -39.45 10.24
N SER A 475 27.08 -39.48 11.54
CA SER A 475 26.50 -38.33 12.27
C SER A 475 27.44 -37.12 12.36
N LEU A 476 28.76 -37.33 12.21
CA LEU A 476 29.73 -36.23 12.18
C LEU A 476 29.73 -35.46 10.85
N GLN A 477 29.15 -36.02 9.78
CA GLN A 477 29.12 -35.39 8.46
C GLN A 477 28.12 -34.22 8.40
N SER A 478 27.06 -34.26 9.18
CA SER A 478 26.09 -33.17 9.27
C SER A 478 26.47 -32.08 10.30
N MET A 479 27.42 -32.39 11.18
CA MET A 479 27.80 -31.52 12.30
C MET A 479 28.35 -30.14 11.88
N PRO A 480 29.11 -29.98 10.78
CA PRO A 480 29.47 -28.66 10.27
C PRO A 480 28.25 -27.84 9.91
N ASP A 481 27.27 -28.45 9.26
CA ASP A 481 26.02 -27.80 8.87
C ASP A 481 25.19 -27.43 10.11
N ASP A 482 25.18 -28.29 11.13
CA ASP A 482 24.47 -28.05 12.38
C ASP A 482 25.09 -26.89 13.18
N LEU A 483 26.41 -26.83 13.31
CA LEU A 483 27.10 -25.71 13.96
C LEU A 483 26.99 -24.40 13.14
N GLN A 484 27.01 -24.52 11.82
CA GLN A 484 26.82 -23.40 10.94
C GLN A 484 25.38 -22.87 11.03
N SER A 485 24.38 -23.76 11.11
CA SER A 485 22.99 -23.38 11.34
C SER A 485 22.80 -22.70 12.69
N LEU A 486 23.57 -23.08 13.71
CA LEU A 486 23.59 -22.44 15.02
C LEU A 486 24.13 -21.02 14.93
N ALA A 487 25.17 -20.78 14.16
CA ALA A 487 25.72 -19.43 13.94
C ALA A 487 24.76 -18.51 13.16
N VAL A 488 24.02 -19.06 12.19
CA VAL A 488 22.94 -18.34 11.48
C VAL A 488 21.81 -17.99 12.43
N ARG A 489 21.39 -18.96 13.24
CA ARG A 489 20.27 -18.82 14.16
C ARG A 489 20.59 -17.90 15.36
N TYR A 490 21.83 -17.94 15.80
CA TYR A 490 22.34 -17.18 16.95
C TYR A 490 23.66 -16.49 16.60
N PRO A 491 23.65 -15.42 15.84
CA PRO A 491 24.89 -14.75 15.39
C PRO A 491 25.88 -14.39 16.50
N GLY A 492 25.38 -14.09 17.71
CA GLY A 492 26.24 -13.84 18.87
C GLY A 492 27.06 -15.05 19.35
N VAL A 493 26.71 -16.29 18.93
CA VAL A 493 27.48 -17.49 19.29
C VAL A 493 28.89 -17.46 18.72
N THR A 494 29.08 -16.75 17.60
CA THR A 494 30.42 -16.60 16.99
C THR A 494 31.41 -15.84 17.84
N GLN A 495 30.95 -15.12 18.88
CA GLN A 495 31.79 -14.46 19.89
C GLN A 495 32.18 -15.41 21.03
N SER A 496 31.60 -16.59 21.09
CA SER A 496 31.92 -17.62 22.09
C SER A 496 33.28 -18.27 21.78
N ALA A 497 34.13 -18.35 22.78
CA ALA A 497 35.39 -19.05 22.68
C ALA A 497 35.16 -20.57 22.47
N ASP A 498 34.11 -21.14 23.08
CA ASP A 498 33.77 -22.56 22.98
C ASP A 498 33.18 -22.89 21.62
N PHE A 499 32.43 -21.96 20.98
CA PHE A 499 32.01 -22.12 19.59
C PHE A 499 33.19 -22.14 18.62
N THR A 500 34.13 -21.19 18.78
CA THR A 500 35.34 -21.13 17.95
C THR A 500 36.16 -22.38 18.12
N ARG A 501 36.28 -22.90 19.38
CA ARG A 501 36.96 -24.17 19.70
C ARG A 501 36.24 -25.33 19.01
N SER A 502 34.91 -25.44 19.13
CA SER A 502 34.15 -26.54 18.51
C SER A 502 34.33 -26.60 16.98
N ILE A 503 34.38 -25.46 16.30
CA ILE A 503 34.66 -25.38 14.86
C ILE A 503 36.09 -25.84 14.55
N THR A 504 37.07 -25.42 15.37
CA THR A 504 38.47 -25.82 15.23
C THR A 504 38.66 -27.31 15.43
N ASP A 505 38.08 -27.85 16.51
CA ASP A 505 38.14 -29.29 16.85
C ASP A 505 37.46 -30.13 15.77
N LEU A 506 36.32 -29.71 15.25
CA LEU A 506 35.63 -30.34 14.14
C LEU A 506 36.46 -30.37 12.85
N THR A 507 37.12 -29.27 12.54
CA THR A 507 38.01 -29.18 11.37
C THR A 507 39.21 -30.12 11.50
N GLN A 508 39.81 -30.15 12.70
CA GLN A 508 40.91 -31.05 13.01
C GLN A 508 40.48 -32.56 12.90
N LEU A 509 39.31 -32.86 13.48
CA LEU A 509 38.73 -34.21 13.40
C LEU A 509 38.45 -34.64 11.95
N SER A 510 37.88 -33.72 11.12
CA SER A 510 37.62 -34.00 9.70
C SER A 510 38.88 -34.33 8.92
N THR A 511 39.96 -33.63 9.21
CA THR A 511 41.29 -33.84 8.65
C THR A 511 41.83 -35.21 9.04
N MET A 512 41.70 -35.56 10.33
CA MET A 512 42.18 -36.87 10.85
C MET A 512 41.36 -38.04 10.33
N LEU A 513 40.03 -37.90 10.18
CA LEU A 513 39.19 -38.92 9.57
C LEU A 513 39.52 -39.13 8.09
N GLY A 514 39.89 -38.06 7.37
CA GLY A 514 40.44 -38.14 6.02
C GLY A 514 41.74 -38.93 5.97
N GLN A 515 42.66 -38.68 6.92
CA GLN A 515 43.91 -39.44 7.05
C GLN A 515 43.69 -40.91 7.41
N LEU A 516 42.76 -41.22 8.34
CA LEU A 516 42.36 -42.55 8.70
C LEU A 516 41.84 -43.38 7.53
N ARG A 517 41.04 -42.74 6.64
CA ARG A 517 40.54 -43.41 5.42
C ARG A 517 41.62 -43.73 4.41
N ALA A 518 42.67 -42.95 4.35
CA ALA A 518 43.77 -43.07 3.39
C ALA A 518 44.98 -43.84 3.93
N ALA A 519 45.03 -44.16 5.23
CA ALA A 519 46.21 -44.71 5.89
C ALA A 519 46.37 -46.22 5.64
N PRO A 520 47.62 -46.71 5.33
CA PRO A 520 47.94 -48.12 5.35
C PRO A 520 47.76 -48.70 6.78
N PRO A 521 47.45 -50.00 6.92
CA PRO A 521 47.25 -50.64 8.23
C PRO A 521 48.34 -50.39 9.25
N ALA A 522 49.58 -50.28 8.80
CA ALA A 522 50.75 -50.04 9.65
C ALA A 522 50.81 -48.69 10.32
N ASN A 523 50.08 -47.72 9.81
CA ASN A 523 50.02 -46.34 10.34
C ASN A 523 48.82 -46.06 11.25
N LEU A 524 47.86 -46.97 11.30
CA LEU A 524 46.65 -46.83 12.09
C LEU A 524 46.93 -46.67 13.59
N THR A 525 47.96 -47.41 14.10
CA THR A 525 48.31 -47.34 15.52
C THR A 525 48.82 -46.00 15.97
N LYS A 526 49.27 -45.13 15.05
CA LYS A 526 49.67 -43.76 15.38
C LYS A 526 48.53 -42.75 15.22
N ILE A 527 47.65 -42.92 14.25
CA ILE A 527 46.57 -41.98 13.94
C ILE A 527 45.36 -42.18 14.85
N LEU A 528 45.07 -43.43 15.27
CA LEU A 528 43.93 -43.73 16.14
C LEU A 528 43.93 -42.99 17.48
N PRO A 529 45.04 -42.92 18.25
CA PRO A 529 45.03 -42.13 19.51
C PRO A 529 44.84 -40.64 19.28
N GLU A 530 45.35 -40.10 18.19
CA GLU A 530 45.17 -38.67 17.85
C GLU A 530 43.72 -38.37 17.43
N ALA A 531 43.10 -39.24 16.65
CA ALA A 531 41.70 -39.16 16.29
C ALA A 531 40.76 -39.29 17.50
N GLN A 532 41.11 -40.24 18.42
CA GLN A 532 40.40 -40.37 19.68
C GLN A 532 40.44 -39.12 20.53
N LYS A 533 41.64 -38.52 20.64
CA LYS A 533 41.82 -37.24 21.36
C LYS A 533 40.99 -36.11 20.72
N ALA A 534 41.00 -36.02 19.39
CA ALA A 534 40.23 -35.02 18.68
C ALA A 534 38.71 -35.16 18.89
N LEU A 535 38.22 -36.42 19.02
CA LEU A 535 36.83 -36.66 19.39
C LEU A 535 36.51 -36.23 20.82
N TYR A 536 37.38 -36.49 21.76
CA TYR A 536 37.19 -36.02 23.14
C TYR A 536 37.25 -34.50 23.21
N ASP A 537 38.23 -33.86 22.57
CA ASP A 537 38.36 -32.41 22.54
C ASP A 537 37.10 -31.77 21.95
N LEU A 538 36.55 -32.33 20.84
CA LEU A 538 35.29 -31.87 20.22
C LEU A 538 34.09 -32.14 21.16
N GLY A 539 34.02 -33.31 21.80
CA GLY A 539 32.94 -33.60 22.74
C GLY A 539 32.91 -32.66 23.93
N ASP A 540 34.10 -32.32 24.45
CA ASP A 540 34.25 -31.34 25.54
C ASP A 540 33.87 -29.95 25.11
N SER A 541 34.31 -29.51 23.94
CA SER A 541 33.99 -28.17 23.45
C SER A 541 32.50 -28.00 23.13
N LEU A 542 31.83 -29.05 22.60
CA LEU A 542 30.37 -29.04 22.37
C LEU A 542 29.60 -29.05 23.71
N THR A 543 30.08 -29.83 24.68
CA THR A 543 29.46 -29.88 26.01
C THR A 543 29.63 -28.50 26.74
N SER A 544 30.80 -27.91 26.63
CA SER A 544 31.08 -26.57 27.17
C SER A 544 30.21 -25.52 26.52
N LEU A 545 30.10 -25.54 25.20
CA LEU A 545 29.21 -24.70 24.41
C LEU A 545 27.75 -24.88 24.84
N GLY A 546 27.29 -26.15 25.01
CA GLY A 546 25.95 -26.45 25.53
C GLY A 546 25.70 -25.88 26.91
N ASN A 547 26.70 -25.91 27.80
CA ASN A 547 26.62 -25.33 29.14
C ASN A 547 26.59 -23.77 29.10
N GLU A 548 27.25 -23.14 28.12
CA GLU A 548 27.12 -21.69 27.92
C GLU A 548 25.68 -21.25 27.63
N PHE A 549 24.89 -22.12 27.03
CA PHE A 549 23.47 -21.83 26.77
C PHE A 549 22.60 -22.00 28.03
N GLN A 550 23.13 -22.44 29.17
CA GLN A 550 22.38 -22.46 30.41
C GLN A 550 22.27 -21.03 30.99
N LEU A 551 21.06 -20.64 31.40
CA LEU A 551 20.71 -19.29 31.85
C LEU A 551 21.52 -18.76 33.01
N ASN A 552 22.21 -19.58 33.74
CA ASN A 552 23.02 -19.18 34.90
C ASN A 552 24.46 -18.76 34.52
N GLY A 553 24.78 -18.75 33.23
CA GLY A 553 26.10 -18.36 32.72
C GLY A 553 26.23 -16.85 32.62
N ASN A 554 27.39 -16.33 33.09
CA ASN A 554 27.76 -14.92 32.92
C ASN A 554 28.44 -14.65 31.57
N SER A 555 28.33 -15.58 30.60
CA SER A 555 29.02 -15.44 29.33
C SER A 555 28.42 -14.26 28.53
N PRO A 556 29.24 -13.56 27.71
CA PRO A 556 28.75 -12.49 26.84
C PRO A 556 27.65 -12.96 25.90
N PHE A 557 27.69 -14.24 25.50
CA PHE A 557 26.71 -14.84 24.61
C PHE A 557 25.34 -15.02 25.31
N VAL A 558 25.31 -15.51 26.55
CA VAL A 558 24.05 -15.63 27.32
C VAL A 558 23.43 -14.25 27.55
N LYS A 559 24.23 -13.23 27.84
CA LYS A 559 23.75 -11.86 27.95
C LYS A 559 23.18 -11.34 26.64
N TRP A 560 23.83 -11.67 25.50
CA TRP A 560 23.34 -11.33 24.19
C TRP A 560 22.00 -12.04 23.90
N LEU A 561 21.89 -13.33 24.18
CA LEU A 561 20.65 -14.09 24.04
C LEU A 561 19.53 -13.49 24.89
N GLN A 562 19.81 -13.19 26.14
CA GLN A 562 18.83 -12.56 27.03
C GLN A 562 18.38 -11.22 26.45
N SER A 563 19.31 -10.37 26.00
CA SER A 563 18.96 -9.06 25.43
C SER A 563 18.25 -9.13 24.08
N THR A 564 18.38 -10.26 23.36
CA THR A 564 17.73 -10.47 22.06
C THR A 564 16.29 -10.93 22.24
N TYR A 565 16.05 -11.85 23.20
CA TYR A 565 14.76 -12.52 23.37
C TYR A 565 13.98 -12.07 24.60
N PHE A 566 14.58 -11.36 25.52
CA PHE A 566 13.93 -10.77 26.68
C PHE A 566 14.24 -9.28 26.81
N SER A 567 13.23 -8.54 27.27
CA SER A 567 13.44 -7.14 27.66
C SER A 567 14.41 -7.03 28.84
N ALA A 568 15.03 -5.87 29.00
CA ALA A 568 16.00 -5.63 30.10
C ALA A 568 15.42 -5.90 31.51
N ASP A 569 14.11 -5.69 31.69
CA ASP A 569 13.38 -5.97 32.94
C ASP A 569 12.87 -7.42 33.04
N GLY A 570 13.10 -8.23 32.00
CA GLY A 570 12.66 -9.62 31.95
C GLY A 570 11.15 -9.82 31.89
N THR A 571 10.37 -8.76 31.69
CA THR A 571 8.89 -8.82 31.66
C THR A 571 8.31 -9.11 30.29
N THR A 572 9.09 -8.99 29.24
CA THR A 572 8.64 -9.23 27.87
C THR A 572 9.58 -10.21 27.18
N ALA A 573 8.98 -11.27 26.62
CA ALA A 573 9.70 -12.25 25.78
C ALA A 573 9.37 -12.00 24.30
N ARG A 574 10.37 -12.20 23.45
CA ARG A 574 10.27 -12.12 21.98
C ARG A 574 10.54 -13.47 21.35
N MET A 575 9.76 -13.83 20.35
CA MET A 575 10.02 -14.96 19.46
C MET A 575 9.99 -14.43 18.03
N ASN A 576 10.90 -14.89 17.18
CA ASN A 576 10.87 -14.59 15.75
C ASN A 576 10.28 -15.79 15.00
N LEU A 577 9.29 -15.53 14.16
CA LEU A 577 8.56 -16.55 13.42
C LEU A 577 8.93 -16.39 11.95
N ILE A 578 9.62 -17.36 11.40
CA ILE A 578 10.07 -17.35 10.01
C ILE A 578 9.01 -18.01 9.15
N LEU A 579 8.49 -17.27 8.19
CA LEU A 579 7.47 -17.75 7.26
C LEU A 579 8.08 -18.63 6.16
N LYS A 580 7.34 -19.62 5.67
CA LYS A 580 7.69 -20.38 4.46
C LYS A 580 7.46 -19.55 3.18
N THR A 581 6.51 -18.62 3.24
CA THR A 581 6.07 -17.82 2.10
C THR A 581 6.61 -16.40 2.20
N ASP A 582 6.53 -15.68 1.09
CA ASP A 582 6.84 -14.23 1.05
C ASP A 582 5.97 -13.50 2.08
N PRO A 583 6.55 -12.73 3.03
CA PRO A 583 5.83 -11.98 4.05
C PRO A 583 4.78 -11.00 3.51
N TYR A 584 4.91 -10.58 2.26
CA TYR A 584 4.01 -9.66 1.59
C TYR A 584 2.93 -10.35 0.74
N SER A 585 2.88 -11.68 0.75
CA SER A 585 1.88 -12.46 0.00
C SER A 585 0.56 -12.59 0.76
N ASP A 586 -0.53 -12.88 0.04
CA ASP A 586 -1.83 -13.16 0.66
C ASP A 586 -1.81 -14.45 1.50
N ALA A 587 -0.98 -15.42 1.12
CA ALA A 587 -0.75 -16.62 1.90
C ALA A 587 -0.17 -16.32 3.29
N SER A 588 0.70 -15.32 3.39
CA SER A 588 1.26 -14.88 4.67
C SER A 588 0.18 -14.28 5.59
N SER A 589 -0.81 -13.57 5.04
CA SER A 589 -1.93 -13.02 5.83
C SER A 589 -2.80 -14.12 6.45
N GLN A 590 -3.02 -15.22 5.72
CA GLN A 590 -3.70 -16.41 6.27
C GLN A 590 -2.90 -17.06 7.37
N THR A 591 -1.58 -17.22 7.15
CA THR A 591 -0.66 -17.74 8.18
C THR A 591 -0.66 -16.87 9.44
N VAL A 592 -0.64 -15.53 9.30
CA VAL A 592 -0.74 -14.63 10.45
C VAL A 592 -2.01 -14.85 11.25
N THR A 593 -3.15 -15.04 10.59
CA THR A 593 -4.42 -15.31 11.27
C THR A 593 -4.37 -16.63 12.04
N GLN A 594 -3.85 -17.70 11.43
CA GLN A 594 -3.67 -19.00 12.08
C GLN A 594 -2.69 -18.93 13.26
N VAL A 595 -1.59 -18.19 13.11
CA VAL A 595 -0.61 -17.97 14.20
C VAL A 595 -1.24 -17.20 15.37
N ARG A 596 -2.10 -16.21 15.14
CA ARG A 596 -2.83 -15.50 16.19
C ARG A 596 -3.74 -16.44 17.00
N GLU A 597 -4.47 -17.29 16.30
CA GLU A 597 -5.34 -18.30 16.92
C GLU A 597 -4.52 -19.32 17.72
N ALA A 598 -3.51 -19.94 17.10
CA ALA A 598 -2.64 -20.92 17.74
C ALA A 598 -1.87 -20.35 18.94
N THR A 599 -1.42 -19.09 18.85
CA THR A 599 -0.76 -18.39 19.96
C THR A 599 -1.71 -18.22 21.15
N THR A 600 -2.93 -17.78 20.88
CA THR A 600 -3.93 -17.58 21.92
C THR A 600 -4.29 -18.89 22.61
N GLU A 601 -4.47 -19.97 21.84
CA GLU A 601 -4.75 -21.30 22.38
C GLU A 601 -3.57 -21.83 23.21
N ALA A 602 -2.35 -21.73 22.67
CA ALA A 602 -1.15 -22.22 23.34
C ALA A 602 -0.87 -21.46 24.65
N ILE A 603 -1.00 -20.15 24.67
CA ILE A 603 -0.83 -19.34 25.89
C ILE A 603 -1.87 -19.73 26.94
N ASN A 604 -3.14 -19.93 26.54
CA ASN A 604 -4.20 -20.34 27.46
C ASN A 604 -4.03 -21.74 28.03
N ALA A 605 -3.29 -22.62 27.35
CA ALA A 605 -2.97 -23.98 27.78
C ALA A 605 -1.76 -24.05 28.73
N THR A 606 -1.03 -22.96 28.93
CA THR A 606 0.20 -22.89 29.73
C THR A 606 0.01 -22.07 31.02
N THR A 607 1.06 -21.96 31.81
CA THR A 607 1.10 -21.10 33.01
C THR A 607 1.08 -19.60 32.65
N LEU A 608 1.19 -19.24 31.35
CA LEU A 608 1.09 -17.88 30.84
C LEU A 608 -0.36 -17.43 30.58
N LYS A 609 -1.35 -18.19 31.01
CA LYS A 609 -2.76 -17.86 30.84
C LYS A 609 -3.06 -16.46 31.40
N GLY A 610 -3.67 -15.60 30.53
CA GLY A 610 -4.01 -14.22 30.87
C GLY A 610 -2.90 -13.20 30.66
N VAL A 611 -1.72 -13.64 30.19
CA VAL A 611 -0.63 -12.75 29.78
C VAL A 611 -0.96 -12.11 28.43
N THR A 612 -0.65 -10.82 28.30
CA THR A 612 -0.86 -10.12 27.03
C THR A 612 0.18 -10.55 25.99
N HIS A 613 -0.27 -10.72 24.76
CA HIS A 613 0.60 -11.09 23.66
C HIS A 613 0.23 -10.33 22.40
N TYR A 614 1.21 -10.07 21.55
CA TYR A 614 1.03 -9.32 20.30
C TYR A 614 1.92 -9.88 19.22
N ILE A 615 1.36 -10.02 18.01
CA ILE A 615 2.09 -10.43 16.82
C ILE A 615 2.31 -9.22 15.94
N GLY A 616 3.58 -8.97 15.61
CA GLY A 616 4.03 -7.87 14.75
C GLY A 616 4.93 -8.38 13.62
N GLY A 617 5.44 -7.43 12.85
CA GLY A 617 6.20 -7.69 11.63
C GLY A 617 5.40 -7.31 10.38
N ASP A 618 6.07 -7.25 9.23
CA ASP A 618 5.47 -6.71 8.00
C ASP A 618 4.22 -7.48 7.56
N ALA A 619 4.23 -8.82 7.65
CA ALA A 619 3.05 -9.62 7.31
C ALA A 619 1.86 -9.37 8.25
N ALA A 620 2.10 -9.11 9.55
CA ALA A 620 1.04 -8.75 10.49
C ALA A 620 0.49 -7.33 10.19
N ILE A 621 1.36 -6.37 9.88
CA ILE A 621 0.97 -5.03 9.44
C ILE A 621 0.12 -5.11 8.17
N HIS A 622 0.55 -5.91 7.20
CA HIS A 622 -0.17 -6.15 5.95
C HIS A 622 -1.58 -6.72 6.20
N THR A 623 -1.68 -7.73 7.06
CA THR A 623 -2.96 -8.35 7.45
C THR A 623 -3.89 -7.33 8.14
N ASP A 624 -3.36 -6.51 9.05
CA ASP A 624 -4.15 -5.49 9.75
C ASP A 624 -4.58 -4.35 8.81
N MET A 625 -3.77 -4.01 7.79
CA MET A 625 -4.15 -3.05 6.75
C MET A 625 -5.32 -3.57 5.91
N LEU A 626 -5.29 -4.83 5.48
CA LEU A 626 -6.40 -5.47 4.74
C LEU A 626 -7.67 -5.47 5.58
N ASN A 627 -7.62 -6.03 6.78
CA ASN A 627 -8.78 -6.13 7.68
C ASN A 627 -9.38 -4.75 8.02
N THR A 628 -8.53 -3.75 8.25
CA THR A 628 -8.98 -2.38 8.53
C THR A 628 -9.65 -1.77 7.31
N SER A 629 -9.09 -1.96 6.12
CA SER A 629 -9.62 -1.42 4.87
C SER A 629 -10.97 -2.05 4.50
N ASP A 630 -11.13 -3.37 4.68
CA ASP A 630 -12.37 -4.07 4.42
C ASP A 630 -13.51 -3.59 5.36
N ALA A 631 -13.22 -3.46 6.64
CA ALA A 631 -14.16 -2.92 7.61
C ALA A 631 -14.52 -1.45 7.31
N ASP A 632 -13.56 -0.65 6.89
CA ASP A 632 -13.77 0.75 6.49
C ASP A 632 -14.57 0.85 5.19
N PHE A 633 -14.32 -0.03 4.22
CA PHE A 633 -15.09 -0.05 2.97
C PHE A 633 -16.58 -0.21 3.23
N VAL A 634 -16.99 -1.23 4.00
CA VAL A 634 -18.41 -1.46 4.33
C VAL A 634 -19.01 -0.25 5.06
N ARG A 635 -18.28 0.31 6.02
CA ARG A 635 -18.72 1.48 6.80
C ARG A 635 -18.91 2.71 5.91
N VAL A 636 -17.91 3.03 5.08
CA VAL A 636 -17.92 4.18 4.17
C VAL A 636 -19.03 4.00 3.12
N LEU A 637 -19.20 2.80 2.56
CA LEU A 637 -20.25 2.50 1.59
C LEU A 637 -21.63 2.80 2.14
N ILE A 638 -21.95 2.34 3.35
CA ILE A 638 -23.25 2.55 3.99
C ILE A 638 -23.46 4.03 4.29
N ILE A 639 -22.51 4.68 4.97
CA ILE A 639 -22.66 6.06 5.46
C ILE A 639 -22.71 7.04 4.28
N THR A 640 -21.86 6.85 3.27
CA THR A 640 -21.87 7.70 2.07
C THR A 640 -23.19 7.54 1.28
N SER A 641 -23.68 6.31 1.12
CA SER A 641 -24.95 6.07 0.43
C SER A 641 -26.13 6.75 1.16
N ILE A 642 -26.20 6.65 2.48
CA ILE A 642 -27.20 7.33 3.30
C ILE A 642 -27.04 8.86 3.23
N GLY A 643 -25.81 9.37 3.33
CA GLY A 643 -25.52 10.80 3.27
C GLY A 643 -25.96 11.41 1.94
N ILE A 644 -25.56 10.80 0.82
CA ILE A 644 -25.96 11.23 -0.52
C ILE A 644 -27.47 11.14 -0.70
N LEU A 645 -28.08 10.01 -0.28
CA LEU A 645 -29.52 9.82 -0.34
C LEU A 645 -30.27 10.95 0.39
N ALA A 646 -29.84 11.28 1.61
CA ALA A 646 -30.45 12.34 2.41
C ALA A 646 -30.38 13.70 1.71
N VAL A 647 -29.21 14.07 1.15
CA VAL A 647 -29.06 15.34 0.42
C VAL A 647 -29.98 15.41 -0.79
N ILE A 648 -30.04 14.33 -1.59
CA ILE A 648 -30.89 14.29 -2.78
C ILE A 648 -32.37 14.33 -2.40
N ILE A 649 -32.80 13.67 -1.31
CA ILE A 649 -34.18 13.73 -0.79
C ILE A 649 -34.54 15.17 -0.43
N ILE A 650 -33.67 15.87 0.29
CA ILE A 650 -33.89 17.28 0.66
C ILE A 650 -34.01 18.15 -0.59
N LEU A 651 -33.14 17.96 -1.57
CA LEU A 651 -33.10 18.76 -2.79
C LEU A 651 -34.33 18.52 -3.67
N LEU A 652 -34.65 17.24 -3.95
CA LEU A 652 -35.75 16.87 -4.84
C LEU A 652 -37.11 16.83 -4.13
N ARG A 653 -37.10 16.87 -2.80
CA ARG A 653 -38.33 16.72 -1.97
C ARG A 653 -39.16 15.49 -2.38
N SER A 654 -38.49 14.39 -2.64
CA SER A 654 -39.00 13.15 -3.14
C SER A 654 -38.23 12.00 -2.54
N LEU A 655 -38.80 10.80 -2.44
CA LEU A 655 -38.13 9.60 -1.92
C LEU A 655 -37.74 8.61 -3.02
N LEU A 656 -38.60 8.39 -4.02
CA LEU A 656 -38.35 7.35 -5.01
C LEU A 656 -37.28 7.74 -6.02
N ALA A 657 -37.25 9.00 -6.48
CA ALA A 657 -36.19 9.45 -7.41
C ALA A 657 -34.79 9.36 -6.79
N PRO A 658 -34.51 9.86 -5.57
CA PRO A 658 -33.22 9.67 -4.90
C PRO A 658 -32.85 8.21 -4.72
N LEU A 659 -33.81 7.33 -4.40
CA LEU A 659 -33.53 5.93 -4.18
C LEU A 659 -32.98 5.25 -5.44
N TYR A 660 -33.66 5.37 -6.60
CA TYR A 660 -33.13 4.74 -7.80
C TYR A 660 -31.84 5.42 -8.29
N MET A 661 -31.65 6.72 -8.03
CA MET A 661 -30.36 7.39 -8.34
C MET A 661 -29.20 6.76 -7.55
N VAL A 662 -29.34 6.56 -6.25
CA VAL A 662 -28.31 5.93 -5.43
C VAL A 662 -28.10 4.46 -5.83
N LEU A 663 -29.19 3.71 -6.11
CA LEU A 663 -29.09 2.33 -6.57
C LEU A 663 -28.36 2.20 -7.92
N THR A 664 -28.57 3.15 -8.85
CA THR A 664 -27.83 3.13 -10.13
C THR A 664 -26.34 3.45 -9.95
N VAL A 665 -25.98 4.28 -8.98
CA VAL A 665 -24.58 4.54 -8.65
C VAL A 665 -23.91 3.31 -8.03
N LEU A 666 -24.59 2.62 -7.09
CA LEU A 666 -24.09 1.36 -6.51
C LEU A 666 -23.93 0.27 -7.58
N PHE A 667 -24.89 0.18 -8.49
CA PHE A 667 -24.85 -0.78 -9.59
C PHE A 667 -23.69 -0.48 -10.57
N ASN A 668 -23.48 0.79 -10.92
CA ASN A 668 -22.33 1.22 -11.72
C ASN A 668 -20.99 0.91 -11.00
N PHE A 669 -20.91 1.15 -9.71
CA PHE A 669 -19.72 0.85 -8.91
C PHE A 669 -19.37 -0.65 -8.98
N GLY A 670 -20.33 -1.55 -8.74
CA GLY A 670 -20.07 -2.98 -8.82
C GLY A 670 -19.68 -3.44 -10.23
N ALA A 671 -20.33 -2.90 -11.28
CA ALA A 671 -19.95 -3.16 -12.67
C ALA A 671 -18.50 -2.67 -12.95
N THR A 672 -18.13 -1.50 -12.44
CA THR A 672 -16.79 -0.93 -12.59
C THR A 672 -15.74 -1.81 -11.90
N LEU A 673 -16.01 -2.30 -10.68
CA LEU A 673 -15.11 -3.22 -9.98
C LEU A 673 -14.94 -4.53 -10.75
N GLY A 674 -16.03 -5.10 -11.26
CA GLY A 674 -15.95 -6.32 -12.06
C GLY A 674 -15.14 -6.15 -13.34
N ILE A 675 -15.34 -5.04 -14.07
CA ILE A 675 -14.50 -4.70 -15.24
C ILE A 675 -13.03 -4.52 -14.83
N THR A 676 -12.79 -3.91 -13.69
CA THR A 676 -11.44 -3.70 -13.17
C THR A 676 -10.75 -5.01 -12.84
N SER A 677 -11.43 -5.91 -12.14
CA SER A 677 -10.93 -7.25 -11.84
C SER A 677 -10.56 -7.99 -13.13
N TRP A 678 -11.49 -8.07 -14.06
CA TRP A 678 -11.26 -8.72 -15.36
C TRP A 678 -10.09 -8.08 -16.13
N LEU A 679 -10.07 -6.74 -16.23
CA LEU A 679 -9.03 -6.04 -17.00
C LEU A 679 -7.63 -6.25 -16.40
N PHE A 680 -7.48 -6.05 -15.09
CA PHE A 680 -6.16 -6.07 -14.45
C PHE A 680 -5.67 -7.48 -14.16
N LEU A 681 -6.54 -8.40 -13.74
CA LEU A 681 -6.14 -9.75 -13.36
C LEU A 681 -6.16 -10.72 -14.55
N ASP A 682 -7.22 -10.71 -15.37
CA ASP A 682 -7.37 -11.67 -16.46
C ASP A 682 -6.69 -11.21 -17.75
N VAL A 683 -6.86 -9.93 -18.15
CA VAL A 683 -6.33 -9.41 -19.43
C VAL A 683 -4.88 -8.98 -19.28
N LEU A 684 -4.57 -8.15 -18.29
CA LEU A 684 -3.22 -7.61 -18.06
C LEU A 684 -2.34 -8.57 -17.25
N LYS A 685 -2.89 -9.68 -16.74
CA LYS A 685 -2.17 -10.71 -15.97
C LYS A 685 -1.44 -10.15 -14.75
N GLY A 686 -2.06 -9.18 -14.08
CA GLY A 686 -1.56 -8.68 -12.80
C GLY A 686 -1.82 -9.69 -11.67
N ASP A 687 -0.98 -9.69 -10.65
CA ASP A 687 -1.08 -10.62 -9.53
C ASP A 687 -2.21 -10.22 -8.56
N ASN A 688 -2.38 -8.92 -8.32
CA ASN A 688 -3.35 -8.39 -7.36
C ASN A 688 -3.71 -6.93 -7.65
N LEU A 689 -4.75 -6.45 -6.96
CA LEU A 689 -5.20 -5.06 -6.95
C LEU A 689 -4.96 -4.46 -5.57
N ILE A 690 -4.82 -3.14 -5.52
CA ILE A 690 -4.60 -2.47 -4.24
C ILE A 690 -5.84 -2.52 -3.34
N TYR A 691 -5.63 -2.82 -2.07
CA TYR A 691 -6.69 -2.93 -1.04
C TYR A 691 -7.56 -1.68 -0.88
N LEU A 692 -7.05 -0.50 -1.21
CA LEU A 692 -7.79 0.77 -1.15
C LEU A 692 -8.71 1.01 -2.35
N LEU A 693 -8.61 0.20 -3.40
CA LEU A 693 -9.37 0.35 -4.64
C LEU A 693 -10.88 0.46 -4.42
N PRO A 694 -11.55 -0.45 -3.67
CA PRO A 694 -13.00 -0.39 -3.53
C PRO A 694 -13.49 0.91 -2.87
N VAL A 695 -12.80 1.37 -1.82
CA VAL A 695 -13.17 2.58 -1.07
C VAL A 695 -13.07 3.83 -1.95
N PHE A 696 -11.91 4.03 -2.62
CA PHE A 696 -11.68 5.22 -3.43
C PHE A 696 -12.55 5.26 -4.67
N VAL A 697 -12.68 4.13 -5.39
CA VAL A 697 -13.54 4.04 -6.58
C VAL A 697 -15.00 4.27 -6.21
N PHE A 698 -15.48 3.66 -5.12
CA PHE A 698 -16.85 3.87 -4.67
C PHE A 698 -17.13 5.33 -4.36
N VAL A 699 -16.33 5.97 -3.52
CA VAL A 699 -16.59 7.35 -3.10
C VAL A 699 -16.50 8.32 -4.26
N MET A 700 -15.53 8.12 -5.17
CA MET A 700 -15.42 8.94 -6.37
C MET A 700 -16.62 8.79 -7.29
N LEU A 701 -17.05 7.57 -7.58
CA LEU A 701 -18.23 7.33 -8.42
C LEU A 701 -19.52 7.80 -7.74
N ALA A 702 -19.63 7.65 -6.43
CA ALA A 702 -20.77 8.12 -5.67
C ALA A 702 -20.87 9.66 -5.66
N ALA A 703 -19.72 10.32 -5.45
CA ALA A 703 -19.64 11.79 -5.47
C ALA A 703 -20.05 12.36 -6.83
N VAL A 704 -19.43 11.87 -7.90
CA VAL A 704 -19.59 12.40 -9.25
C VAL A 704 -20.88 11.89 -9.91
N GLY A 705 -21.21 10.61 -9.74
CA GLY A 705 -22.44 10.02 -10.32
C GLY A 705 -23.71 10.65 -9.74
N ALA A 706 -23.71 10.94 -8.43
CA ALA A 706 -24.81 11.63 -7.79
C ALA A 706 -25.00 13.06 -8.35
N ASP A 707 -23.90 13.78 -8.53
CA ASP A 707 -23.88 15.16 -9.02
C ASP A 707 -24.61 15.32 -10.36
N TYR A 708 -24.20 14.56 -11.32
CA TYR A 708 -24.81 14.65 -12.65
C TYR A 708 -26.25 14.14 -12.73
N ASN A 709 -26.58 13.12 -11.94
CA ASN A 709 -27.96 12.65 -11.83
C ASN A 709 -28.88 13.73 -11.24
N ILE A 710 -28.37 14.53 -10.29
CA ILE A 710 -29.08 15.70 -9.75
C ILE A 710 -29.43 16.69 -10.85
N PHE A 711 -28.48 17.04 -11.72
CA PHE A 711 -28.71 17.99 -12.82
C PHE A 711 -29.80 17.48 -13.77
N LEU A 712 -29.74 16.21 -14.18
CA LEU A 712 -30.71 15.63 -15.10
C LEU A 712 -32.11 15.56 -14.46
N VAL A 713 -32.20 14.99 -13.25
CA VAL A 713 -33.49 14.76 -12.58
C VAL A 713 -34.12 16.07 -12.13
N SER A 714 -33.33 17.06 -11.71
CA SER A 714 -33.84 18.42 -11.45
C SER A 714 -34.43 19.06 -12.71
N ARG A 715 -33.81 18.84 -13.89
CA ARG A 715 -34.36 19.33 -15.15
C ARG A 715 -35.63 18.58 -15.55
N ILE A 716 -35.70 17.26 -15.36
CA ILE A 716 -36.93 16.49 -15.57
C ILE A 716 -38.06 17.06 -14.69
N ARG A 717 -37.77 17.40 -13.43
CA ARG A 717 -38.73 17.98 -12.50
C ARG A 717 -39.26 19.34 -12.98
N GLU A 718 -38.37 20.24 -13.41
CA GLU A 718 -38.71 21.55 -13.95
C GLU A 718 -39.65 21.47 -15.17
N GLU A 719 -39.31 20.54 -16.10
CA GLU A 719 -40.16 20.34 -17.31
C GLU A 719 -41.49 19.66 -16.97
N ALA A 720 -41.51 18.77 -15.95
CA ALA A 720 -42.73 18.07 -15.52
C ALA A 720 -43.76 18.97 -14.82
N GLU A 721 -43.38 20.16 -14.36
CA GLU A 721 -44.34 21.15 -13.85
C GLU A 721 -45.29 21.65 -14.92
N GLN A 722 -44.90 21.59 -16.20
CA GLN A 722 -45.69 22.14 -17.32
C GLN A 722 -46.08 21.12 -18.37
N ARG A 723 -45.57 19.89 -18.31
CA ARG A 723 -45.71 18.85 -19.35
C ARG A 723 -45.91 17.48 -18.77
N SER A 724 -46.27 16.54 -19.66
CA SER A 724 -46.27 15.10 -19.30
C SER A 724 -44.89 14.63 -18.96
N ILE A 725 -44.78 13.59 -18.10
CA ILE A 725 -43.46 13.04 -17.67
C ILE A 725 -42.62 12.59 -18.87
N LYS A 726 -43.26 11.96 -19.89
CA LYS A 726 -42.57 11.51 -21.10
C LYS A 726 -41.92 12.67 -21.88
N GLU A 727 -42.67 13.74 -22.05
CA GLU A 727 -42.17 14.96 -22.71
C GLU A 727 -41.09 15.66 -21.85
N ALA A 728 -41.28 15.67 -20.53
CA ALA A 728 -40.30 16.24 -19.60
C ALA A 728 -38.97 15.48 -19.68
N VAL A 729 -39.00 14.15 -19.69
CA VAL A 729 -37.78 13.30 -19.88
C VAL A 729 -37.14 13.60 -21.23
N GLN A 730 -37.91 13.59 -22.33
CA GLN A 730 -37.38 13.88 -23.68
C GLN A 730 -36.68 15.24 -23.75
N ARG A 731 -37.30 16.28 -23.21
CA ARG A 731 -36.73 17.63 -23.22
C ARG A 731 -35.52 17.77 -22.28
N ALA A 732 -35.60 17.19 -21.12
CA ALA A 732 -34.47 17.22 -20.17
C ALA A 732 -33.23 16.57 -20.79
N VAL A 733 -33.35 15.37 -21.37
CA VAL A 733 -32.26 14.69 -22.08
C VAL A 733 -31.75 15.53 -23.26
N ALA A 734 -32.63 16.09 -24.06
CA ALA A 734 -32.24 16.94 -25.19
C ALA A 734 -31.49 18.21 -24.79
N ASN A 735 -31.90 18.83 -23.67
CA ASN A 735 -31.32 20.10 -23.23
C ASN A 735 -30.02 19.94 -22.42
N THR A 736 -29.88 18.84 -21.66
CA THR A 736 -28.75 18.62 -20.76
C THR A 736 -27.71 17.66 -21.32
N GLY A 737 -28.08 16.75 -22.22
CA GLY A 737 -27.23 15.65 -22.68
C GLY A 737 -25.88 16.10 -23.24
N GLY A 738 -25.84 17.19 -24.03
CA GLY A 738 -24.60 17.68 -24.62
C GLY A 738 -23.60 18.24 -23.58
N VAL A 739 -24.08 19.03 -22.62
CA VAL A 739 -23.25 19.62 -21.57
C VAL A 739 -22.72 18.53 -20.65
N ILE A 740 -23.62 17.69 -20.19
CA ILE A 740 -23.30 16.60 -19.27
C ILE A 740 -22.30 15.59 -19.88
N THR A 741 -22.45 15.27 -21.17
CA THR A 741 -21.50 14.39 -21.85
C THR A 741 -20.11 15.03 -21.97
N SER A 742 -20.06 16.35 -22.25
CA SER A 742 -18.78 17.06 -22.26
C SER A 742 -18.09 17.05 -20.89
N CYS A 743 -18.84 17.27 -19.83
CA CYS A 743 -18.39 17.15 -18.45
C CYS A 743 -17.84 15.75 -18.16
N GLY A 744 -18.63 14.70 -18.45
CA GLY A 744 -18.21 13.33 -18.21
C GLY A 744 -16.97 12.91 -18.99
N ILE A 745 -16.78 13.39 -20.22
CA ILE A 745 -15.56 13.12 -21.01
C ILE A 745 -14.37 13.85 -20.39
N ILE A 746 -14.51 15.10 -19.96
CA ILE A 746 -13.43 15.85 -19.31
C ILE A 746 -13.03 15.14 -18.01
N LEU A 747 -14.00 14.78 -17.20
CA LEU A 747 -13.76 14.15 -15.92
C LEU A 747 -13.13 12.75 -16.10
N ALA A 748 -13.67 11.91 -16.99
CA ALA A 748 -13.08 10.62 -17.30
C ALA A 748 -11.65 10.78 -17.85
N GLY A 749 -11.43 11.79 -18.69
CA GLY A 749 -10.10 12.13 -19.21
C GLY A 749 -9.14 12.53 -18.09
N THR A 750 -9.56 13.36 -17.13
CA THR A 750 -8.71 13.74 -16.00
C THR A 750 -8.32 12.53 -15.15
N PHE A 751 -9.26 11.63 -14.84
CA PHE A 751 -8.95 10.39 -14.11
C PHE A 751 -8.11 9.42 -14.95
N ALA A 752 -8.30 9.36 -16.27
CA ALA A 752 -7.47 8.56 -17.17
C ALA A 752 -6.01 9.02 -17.17
N THR A 753 -5.69 10.28 -16.84
CA THR A 753 -4.29 10.72 -16.72
C THR A 753 -3.56 10.02 -15.58
N LEU A 754 -4.27 9.58 -14.54
CA LEU A 754 -3.69 8.75 -13.47
C LEU A 754 -3.19 7.40 -14.00
N ALA A 755 -3.75 6.89 -15.09
CA ALA A 755 -3.28 5.68 -15.74
C ALA A 755 -1.91 5.85 -16.42
N THR A 756 -1.41 7.07 -16.56
CA THR A 756 -0.04 7.35 -17.05
C THR A 756 1.01 7.33 -15.94
N SER A 757 0.58 7.12 -14.70
CA SER A 757 1.45 7.00 -13.53
C SER A 757 2.32 5.76 -13.61
N SER A 758 3.56 5.87 -13.17
CA SER A 758 4.45 4.73 -12.95
C SER A 758 4.12 3.96 -11.67
N LEU A 759 3.27 4.53 -10.81
CA LEU A 759 2.87 3.90 -9.56
C LEU A 759 1.63 3.03 -9.79
N PRO A 760 1.71 1.71 -9.55
CA PRO A 760 0.56 0.80 -9.69
C PRO A 760 -0.69 1.24 -8.93
N MET A 761 -0.54 1.74 -7.71
CA MET A 761 -1.63 2.25 -6.88
C MET A 761 -2.42 3.38 -7.57
N VAL A 762 -1.73 4.34 -8.16
CA VAL A 762 -2.35 5.50 -8.82
C VAL A 762 -3.07 5.06 -10.10
N LEU A 763 -2.42 4.20 -10.89
CA LEU A 763 -2.98 3.57 -12.09
C LEU A 763 -4.25 2.77 -11.76
N GLN A 764 -4.17 1.88 -10.77
CA GLN A 764 -5.25 0.96 -10.38
C GLN A 764 -6.48 1.66 -9.80
N ILE A 765 -6.34 2.89 -9.28
CA ILE A 765 -7.48 3.69 -8.82
C ILE A 765 -7.98 4.60 -9.93
N GLY A 766 -7.10 5.24 -10.70
CA GLY A 766 -7.47 6.21 -11.72
C GLY A 766 -8.19 5.61 -12.93
N ALA A 767 -7.69 4.50 -13.45
CA ALA A 767 -8.29 3.84 -14.61
C ALA A 767 -9.73 3.33 -14.33
N PRO A 768 -10.03 2.65 -13.21
CA PRO A 768 -11.39 2.27 -12.87
C PRO A 768 -12.34 3.45 -12.71
N ILE A 769 -11.90 4.54 -12.08
CA ILE A 769 -12.75 5.74 -11.94
C ILE A 769 -13.07 6.31 -13.33
N ALA A 770 -12.09 6.39 -14.23
CA ALA A 770 -12.33 6.85 -15.61
C ALA A 770 -13.35 5.95 -16.33
N ILE A 771 -13.23 4.63 -16.22
CA ILE A 771 -14.16 3.66 -16.79
C ILE A 771 -15.57 3.85 -16.20
N GLY A 772 -15.68 3.91 -14.88
CA GLY A 772 -16.96 4.08 -14.18
C GLY A 772 -17.66 5.39 -14.52
N VAL A 773 -16.91 6.49 -14.67
CA VAL A 773 -17.45 7.79 -15.12
C VAL A 773 -17.94 7.73 -16.57
N LEU A 774 -17.25 7.02 -17.46
CA LEU A 774 -17.74 6.80 -18.83
C LEU A 774 -19.02 5.97 -18.85
N ILE A 775 -19.08 4.89 -18.08
CA ILE A 775 -20.28 4.07 -17.93
C ILE A 775 -21.43 4.92 -17.40
N ASP A 776 -21.20 5.71 -16.36
CA ASP A 776 -22.21 6.61 -15.80
C ASP A 776 -22.71 7.61 -16.86
N THR A 777 -21.78 8.22 -17.59
CA THR A 777 -22.08 9.26 -18.57
C THR A 777 -22.90 8.75 -19.74
N PHE A 778 -22.53 7.60 -20.32
CA PHE A 778 -23.09 7.13 -21.56
C PHE A 778 -24.20 6.08 -21.39
N LEU A 779 -24.18 5.28 -20.34
CA LEU A 779 -25.16 4.22 -20.10
C LEU A 779 -26.15 4.58 -18.98
N VAL A 780 -25.64 4.88 -17.79
CA VAL A 780 -26.51 5.09 -16.63
C VAL A 780 -27.34 6.33 -16.81
N ARG A 781 -26.71 7.45 -17.04
CA ARG A 781 -27.37 8.77 -17.10
C ARG A 781 -28.06 9.05 -18.43
N ALA A 782 -27.45 8.66 -19.54
CA ALA A 782 -28.04 8.91 -20.85
C ALA A 782 -29.30 8.06 -21.10
N LEU A 783 -29.36 6.86 -20.54
CA LEU A 783 -30.36 5.87 -20.87
C LEU A 783 -31.07 5.30 -19.63
N LEU A 784 -30.35 4.80 -18.61
CA LEU A 784 -30.97 4.08 -17.49
C LEU A 784 -31.79 5.00 -16.58
N VAL A 785 -31.22 6.10 -16.08
CA VAL A 785 -31.92 7.05 -15.19
C VAL A 785 -33.15 7.68 -15.85
N PRO A 786 -33.10 8.18 -17.10
CA PRO A 786 -34.29 8.68 -17.78
C PRO A 786 -35.37 7.60 -18.00
N SER A 787 -34.94 6.35 -18.28
CA SER A 787 -35.86 5.21 -18.39
C SER A 787 -36.58 4.94 -17.07
N LEU A 788 -35.85 4.92 -15.96
CA LEU A 788 -36.42 4.74 -14.63
C LEU A 788 -37.39 5.87 -14.26
N ALA A 789 -37.04 7.12 -14.60
CA ALA A 789 -37.94 8.26 -14.41
C ALA A 789 -39.24 8.15 -15.27
N ALA A 790 -39.11 7.68 -16.52
CA ALA A 790 -40.28 7.44 -17.39
C ALA A 790 -41.14 6.29 -16.89
N LEU A 791 -40.56 5.19 -16.40
CA LEU A 791 -41.25 4.03 -15.85
C LEU A 791 -41.96 4.35 -14.53
N SER A 792 -41.29 5.01 -13.62
CA SER A 792 -41.87 5.38 -12.32
C SER A 792 -42.89 6.51 -12.43
N GLY A 793 -42.84 7.27 -13.53
CA GLY A 793 -43.80 8.32 -13.82
C GLY A 793 -43.98 9.33 -12.67
N ARG A 794 -45.22 9.61 -12.29
CA ARG A 794 -45.50 10.53 -11.16
C ARG A 794 -44.93 10.05 -9.81
N TRP A 795 -44.76 8.75 -9.62
CA TRP A 795 -44.25 8.18 -8.37
C TRP A 795 -42.81 8.63 -8.08
N SER A 796 -42.04 9.01 -9.11
CA SER A 796 -40.71 9.62 -8.94
C SER A 796 -40.75 10.79 -7.96
N TRP A 797 -41.86 11.51 -7.88
CA TRP A 797 -42.00 12.75 -7.10
C TRP A 797 -42.76 12.55 -5.78
N TRP A 798 -43.08 11.33 -5.37
CA TRP A 798 -43.75 11.07 -4.09
C TRP A 798 -42.79 11.39 -2.93
N PRO A 799 -43.23 12.13 -1.86
CA PRO A 799 -44.56 12.70 -1.55
C PRO A 799 -44.71 14.21 -1.90
N SER A 800 -43.91 14.75 -2.83
CA SER A 800 -43.90 16.20 -3.14
C SER A 800 -45.23 16.78 -3.67
N LYS A 801 -45.31 18.14 -3.74
CA LYS A 801 -46.46 18.82 -4.35
C LYS A 801 -46.66 18.41 -5.82
N LEU A 802 -45.59 18.16 -6.57
CA LEU A 802 -45.62 17.77 -7.96
C LEU A 802 -46.33 16.41 -8.16
N PHE A 803 -46.13 15.45 -7.25
CA PHE A 803 -46.87 14.19 -7.27
C PHE A 803 -48.38 14.39 -7.20
N ARG A 804 -48.85 15.38 -6.44
CA ARG A 804 -50.29 15.68 -6.28
C ARG A 804 -50.82 16.43 -7.48
N SER A 805 -50.07 17.37 -8.06
CA SER A 805 -50.53 18.12 -9.27
C SER A 805 -50.66 17.22 -10.50
N LEU A 806 -49.74 16.27 -10.69
CA LEU A 806 -49.77 15.29 -11.79
C LEU A 806 -50.89 14.23 -11.69
N LYS A 807 -51.63 14.19 -10.57
CA LYS A 807 -52.81 13.33 -10.38
C LYS A 807 -54.08 14.00 -10.97
N GLN A 808 -54.08 15.30 -11.16
CA GLN A 808 -55.25 16.07 -11.60
C GLN A 808 -55.30 16.33 -13.12
N GLY A 809 -54.21 16.03 -13.84
CA GLY A 809 -54.13 16.07 -15.31
C GLY A 809 -53.88 14.66 -15.87
#